data_ea1fdff8fec4e7ea13fe2b28b04cea24
#
_entry.id   ea1fdff8fec4e7ea13fe2b28b04cea24
#
_cell.length_a   1.000
_cell.length_b   1.000
_cell.length_c   1.000
_cell.angle_alpha   90.00
_cell.angle_beta   90.00
_cell.angle_gamma   90.00
#
_symmetry.space_group_name_H-M   'P 1'
#
loop_
_entity.id
_entity.type
_entity.pdbx_description
1 polymer ?
#
loop_
_entity_poly.entity_id
_entity_poly.type
_entity_poly.pdbx_seq_one_letter_code
_entity_poly.pdbx_strand_id
1 'polypeptide(L)'
;MPGFELDATFSPTADQPKAITSLAEGLGKGDRMMTLLGATGTGKTMTMAATIAEVNRPALVIAHNKTLAAQLCNEFRTFFPRNAVEYFVSYYDYYQPEAYVPSKDLYIEKDSAINQEIDRLRHAATAALFARRDVLIVASVSSIYGLGSPEVYDENLQTLTKGAMIDRDGLLRKLVSIQYSRNDTALARGTFRVRGETLEIWPAYAETSYRISMFGDEIEHLQHFDPVTGELIEDDLEHVAIWPASHYNVREGHIEEAVAAIGKELTERCAELDASGKLLESHRLRQRTQYDMEMLREMGFCSGIENYSRILDGRKAGERPYCLLDYFPDDFVCYIDESHQTVPQIGGMAAGDRSRKQTLVDYGFRLPSALDNRPQTFQEFLSITPQIVFVSATPGEYERSHATRVVEQIVRPTGIVDPEIEVRETTNQIDDLMNEIKGRVERDERTLVTTLTKKMSEDLTGYLLEMGFKVRYLHSEIDTLERIQIIRDLRLGEFDVLVGVNLLREGLDLPEVSLIAILDADKEGFLRGATSLIQTIGRAARNVEGRVLMYADKESAAMKSAIEETDRRREIQVAYNEQHGITPETITKGISDIAEFLQSETKVPKSRRRRNREATSTMPPAEIERKIVELEEEMLAAAEDLRFEYAARLRDEIRDLKRELDVAVAEGRVR
;
A
#
# COMPACT_ATOMS: atom_id res chain seq x y z
N MET A 1 -10.04 -13.48 -26.08
CA MET A 1 -9.07 -12.98 -25.08
C MET A 1 -8.79 -14.12 -24.11
N PRO A 2 -7.57 -14.28 -23.59
CA PRO A 2 -7.27 -15.34 -22.64
C PRO A 2 -8.15 -15.16 -21.37
N GLY A 3 -8.53 -16.28 -20.77
CA GLY A 3 -9.22 -16.28 -19.50
C GLY A 3 -8.23 -16.46 -18.35
N PHE A 4 -8.72 -16.41 -17.10
CA PHE A 4 -7.91 -16.74 -15.93
C PHE A 4 -7.58 -18.23 -15.91
N GLU A 5 -6.28 -18.54 -15.85
CA GLU A 5 -5.77 -19.91 -15.78
C GLU A 5 -5.10 -20.12 -14.40
N LEU A 6 -5.84 -20.83 -13.52
CA LEU A 6 -5.35 -21.13 -12.18
C LEU A 6 -4.24 -22.20 -12.27
N ASP A 7 -3.04 -21.85 -11.84
CA ASP A 7 -1.89 -22.76 -11.71
C ASP A 7 -1.58 -22.95 -10.22
N ALA A 8 -2.17 -23.98 -9.63
CA ALA A 8 -1.99 -24.28 -8.22
C ALA A 8 -1.39 -25.68 -8.03
N THR A 9 -0.40 -25.79 -7.17
CA THR A 9 0.26 -27.05 -6.82
C THR A 9 -0.64 -28.01 -6.02
N PHE A 10 -1.79 -27.51 -5.53
CA PHE A 10 -2.76 -28.27 -4.76
C PHE A 10 -4.18 -27.92 -5.19
N SER A 11 -5.08 -28.88 -5.08
CA SER A 11 -6.52 -28.70 -5.36
C SER A 11 -7.24 -28.16 -4.14
N PRO A 12 -8.36 -27.40 -4.33
CA PRO A 12 -9.23 -27.01 -3.22
C PRO A 12 -9.73 -28.20 -2.41
N THR A 13 -9.64 -28.12 -1.08
CA THR A 13 -10.02 -29.18 -0.15
C THR A 13 -10.90 -28.63 0.99
N ALA A 14 -11.41 -29.52 1.82
CA ALA A 14 -12.27 -29.18 2.97
C ALA A 14 -13.50 -28.34 2.56
N ASP A 15 -13.67 -27.16 3.15
CA ASP A 15 -14.77 -26.25 2.85
C ASP A 15 -14.60 -25.47 1.54
N GLN A 16 -13.38 -25.41 1.00
CA GLN A 16 -13.05 -24.57 -0.17
C GLN A 16 -13.91 -24.89 -1.40
N PRO A 17 -14.10 -26.16 -1.85
CA PRO A 17 -14.92 -26.45 -3.02
C PRO A 17 -16.36 -25.93 -2.89
N LYS A 18 -16.94 -26.11 -1.72
CA LYS A 18 -18.31 -25.64 -1.43
C LYS A 18 -18.37 -24.10 -1.41
N ALA A 19 -17.36 -23.46 -0.84
CA ALA A 19 -17.27 -22.02 -0.79
C ALA A 19 -17.09 -21.42 -2.19
N ILE A 20 -16.21 -21.97 -3.02
CA ILE A 20 -15.97 -21.56 -4.41
C ILE A 20 -17.27 -21.65 -5.21
N THR A 21 -17.92 -22.83 -5.23
CA THR A 21 -19.17 -23.04 -5.95
C THR A 21 -20.26 -22.06 -5.50
N SER A 22 -20.40 -21.87 -4.17
CA SER A 22 -21.41 -20.96 -3.63
C SER A 22 -21.19 -19.51 -4.01
N LEU A 23 -19.93 -19.04 -4.00
CA LEU A 23 -19.56 -17.68 -4.42
C LEU A 23 -19.73 -17.51 -5.93
N ALA A 24 -19.25 -18.46 -6.75
CA ALA A 24 -19.38 -18.40 -8.21
C ALA A 24 -20.85 -18.40 -8.66
N GLU A 25 -21.70 -19.26 -8.06
CA GLU A 25 -23.14 -19.24 -8.31
C GLU A 25 -23.79 -17.91 -7.92
N GLY A 26 -23.43 -17.35 -6.78
CA GLY A 26 -23.96 -16.06 -6.33
C GLY A 26 -23.58 -14.93 -7.30
N LEU A 27 -22.30 -14.87 -7.71
CA LEU A 27 -21.81 -13.91 -8.71
C LEU A 27 -22.53 -14.10 -10.05
N GLY A 28 -22.73 -15.34 -10.48
CA GLY A 28 -23.45 -15.66 -11.72
C GLY A 28 -24.95 -15.31 -11.67
N LYS A 29 -25.58 -15.35 -10.49
CA LYS A 29 -26.99 -14.96 -10.26
C LYS A 29 -27.17 -13.44 -10.07
N GLY A 30 -26.09 -12.67 -9.96
CA GLY A 30 -26.12 -11.23 -9.74
C GLY A 30 -26.24 -10.81 -8.27
N ASP A 31 -25.91 -11.69 -7.32
CA ASP A 31 -25.83 -11.32 -5.90
C ASP A 31 -24.86 -10.14 -5.74
N ARG A 32 -25.37 -9.02 -5.25
CA ARG A 32 -24.59 -7.78 -5.22
C ARG A 32 -23.54 -7.78 -4.12
N MET A 33 -23.85 -8.34 -2.97
CA MET A 33 -22.96 -8.37 -1.81
C MET A 33 -23.00 -9.76 -1.18
N MET A 34 -21.82 -10.36 -1.04
CA MET A 34 -21.66 -11.65 -0.39
C MET A 34 -20.55 -11.59 0.64
N THR A 35 -20.56 -12.49 1.62
CA THR A 35 -19.51 -12.57 2.64
C THR A 35 -18.92 -13.97 2.66
N LEU A 36 -17.59 -14.05 2.49
CA LEU A 36 -16.78 -15.22 2.81
C LEU A 36 -16.30 -15.09 4.26
N LEU A 37 -16.96 -15.78 5.19
CA LEU A 37 -16.54 -15.90 6.57
C LEU A 37 -15.52 -17.04 6.65
N GLY A 38 -14.25 -16.69 6.54
CA GLY A 38 -13.17 -17.68 6.52
C GLY A 38 -12.27 -17.57 7.74
N ALA A 39 -12.17 -18.63 8.55
CA ALA A 39 -11.24 -18.65 9.68
C ALA A 39 -9.78 -18.46 9.22
N THR A 40 -8.91 -18.06 10.14
CA THR A 40 -7.50 -17.90 9.82
C THR A 40 -6.87 -19.24 9.44
N GLY A 41 -6.09 -19.28 8.35
CA GLY A 41 -5.43 -20.51 7.89
C GLY A 41 -6.29 -21.47 7.06
N THR A 42 -7.52 -21.09 6.69
CA THR A 42 -8.41 -21.92 5.84
C THR A 42 -8.12 -21.80 4.34
N GLY A 43 -7.18 -20.93 3.93
CA GLY A 43 -6.85 -20.73 2.51
C GLY A 43 -7.81 -19.81 1.77
N LYS A 44 -8.29 -18.74 2.40
CA LYS A 44 -9.17 -17.73 1.77
C LYS A 44 -8.66 -17.21 0.43
N THR A 45 -7.34 -16.97 0.32
CA THR A 45 -6.71 -16.50 -0.93
C THR A 45 -6.90 -17.51 -2.07
N MET A 46 -6.73 -18.81 -1.79
CA MET A 46 -6.99 -19.86 -2.77
C MET A 46 -8.46 -19.91 -3.19
N THR A 47 -9.38 -19.72 -2.25
CA THR A 47 -10.83 -19.67 -2.54
C THR A 47 -11.16 -18.46 -3.41
N MET A 48 -10.59 -17.29 -3.13
CA MET A 48 -10.73 -16.12 -4.01
C MET A 48 -10.16 -16.40 -5.41
N ALA A 49 -8.94 -16.93 -5.52
CA ALA A 49 -8.31 -17.27 -6.80
C ALA A 49 -9.16 -18.25 -7.62
N ALA A 50 -9.60 -19.34 -7.01
CA ALA A 50 -10.43 -20.32 -7.69
C ALA A 50 -11.79 -19.74 -8.13
N THR A 51 -12.41 -18.88 -7.31
CA THR A 51 -13.65 -18.18 -7.68
C THR A 51 -13.42 -17.22 -8.85
N ILE A 52 -12.31 -16.47 -8.87
CA ILE A 52 -11.93 -15.58 -9.99
C ILE A 52 -11.76 -16.39 -11.28
N ALA A 53 -11.06 -17.52 -11.22
CA ALA A 53 -10.87 -18.40 -12.38
C ALA A 53 -12.19 -18.97 -12.90
N GLU A 54 -13.11 -19.40 -12.02
CA GLU A 54 -14.41 -19.97 -12.39
C GLU A 54 -15.32 -18.91 -13.01
N VAL A 55 -15.38 -17.71 -12.42
CA VAL A 55 -16.22 -16.60 -12.90
C VAL A 55 -15.62 -15.93 -14.15
N ASN A 56 -14.31 -15.96 -14.30
CA ASN A 56 -13.55 -15.44 -15.45
C ASN A 56 -13.87 -13.97 -15.81
N ARG A 57 -13.88 -13.09 -14.81
CA ARG A 57 -14.10 -11.64 -14.96
C ARG A 57 -12.97 -10.86 -14.32
N PRO A 58 -12.67 -9.62 -14.78
CA PRO A 58 -11.71 -8.74 -14.11
C PRO A 58 -12.00 -8.62 -12.62
N ALA A 59 -10.97 -8.61 -11.81
CA ALA A 59 -11.12 -8.62 -10.37
C ALA A 59 -10.28 -7.53 -9.69
N LEU A 60 -10.85 -6.88 -8.68
CA LEU A 60 -10.18 -5.95 -7.79
C LEU A 60 -10.17 -6.53 -6.37
N VAL A 61 -9.00 -6.68 -5.78
CA VAL A 61 -8.84 -7.08 -4.37
C VAL A 61 -8.36 -5.88 -3.58
N ILE A 62 -9.15 -5.42 -2.61
CA ILE A 62 -8.79 -4.26 -1.77
C ILE A 62 -8.35 -4.77 -0.40
N ALA A 63 -7.14 -4.39 0.01
CA ALA A 63 -6.58 -4.65 1.33
C ALA A 63 -6.41 -3.33 2.11
N HIS A 64 -6.52 -3.37 3.44
CA HIS A 64 -6.47 -2.17 4.28
C HIS A 64 -5.06 -1.54 4.41
N ASN A 65 -3.98 -2.24 4.05
CA ASN A 65 -2.61 -1.72 4.08
C ASN A 65 -1.73 -2.25 2.94
N LYS A 66 -0.60 -1.57 2.68
CA LYS A 66 0.35 -1.91 1.60
C LYS A 66 0.99 -3.28 1.78
N THR A 67 1.34 -3.68 3.00
CA THR A 67 2.03 -4.95 3.29
C THR A 67 1.13 -6.15 2.98
N LEU A 68 -0.13 -6.10 3.40
CA LEU A 68 -1.09 -7.14 3.08
C LEU A 68 -1.38 -7.19 1.58
N ALA A 69 -1.53 -6.03 0.93
CA ALA A 69 -1.71 -5.95 -0.51
C ALA A 69 -0.52 -6.57 -1.27
N ALA A 70 0.73 -6.32 -0.83
CA ALA A 70 1.93 -6.92 -1.42
C ALA A 70 1.95 -8.45 -1.25
N GLN A 71 1.63 -8.93 -0.06
CA GLN A 71 1.53 -10.37 0.21
C GLN A 71 0.50 -11.04 -0.68
N LEU A 72 -0.72 -10.49 -0.76
CA LEU A 72 -1.79 -11.01 -1.61
C LEU A 72 -1.40 -10.97 -3.10
N CYS A 73 -0.77 -9.89 -3.55
CA CYS A 73 -0.31 -9.78 -4.93
C CYS A 73 0.67 -10.89 -5.29
N ASN A 74 1.63 -11.20 -4.41
CA ASN A 74 2.58 -12.29 -4.61
C ASN A 74 1.90 -13.67 -4.60
N GLU A 75 0.96 -13.89 -3.68
CA GLU A 75 0.17 -15.13 -3.66
C GLU A 75 -0.63 -15.29 -4.97
N PHE A 76 -1.31 -14.25 -5.44
CA PHE A 76 -2.05 -14.27 -6.70
C PHE A 76 -1.15 -14.43 -7.94
N ARG A 77 0.04 -13.84 -7.97
CA ARG A 77 1.02 -14.07 -9.05
C ARG A 77 1.47 -15.53 -9.13
N THR A 78 1.55 -16.20 -7.97
CA THR A 78 1.84 -17.63 -7.93
C THR A 78 0.68 -18.46 -8.48
N PHE A 79 -0.57 -18.05 -8.21
CA PHE A 79 -1.76 -18.73 -8.72
C PHE A 79 -2.07 -18.43 -10.19
N PHE A 80 -1.66 -17.27 -10.68
CA PHE A 80 -1.96 -16.77 -12.03
C PHE A 80 -0.69 -16.29 -12.76
N PRO A 81 0.30 -17.18 -13.01
CA PRO A 81 1.60 -16.77 -13.58
C PRO A 81 1.52 -16.27 -15.01
N ARG A 82 0.40 -16.56 -15.73
CA ARG A 82 0.19 -16.17 -17.15
C ARG A 82 -0.81 -15.02 -17.32
N ASN A 83 -1.47 -14.61 -16.24
CA ASN A 83 -2.46 -13.54 -16.26
C ASN A 83 -1.86 -12.23 -15.72
N ALA A 84 -2.53 -11.12 -15.97
CA ALA A 84 -2.09 -9.82 -15.48
C ALA A 84 -2.48 -9.65 -13.99
N VAL A 85 -1.53 -9.88 -13.08
CA VAL A 85 -1.69 -9.64 -11.65
C VAL A 85 -0.92 -8.39 -11.27
N GLU A 86 -1.64 -7.31 -11.09
CA GLU A 86 -1.09 -5.96 -10.93
C GLU A 86 -1.22 -5.44 -9.49
N TYR A 87 -0.35 -4.49 -9.14
CA TYR A 87 -0.26 -3.93 -7.80
C TYR A 87 -0.57 -2.44 -7.81
N PHE A 88 -1.57 -2.00 -7.03
CA PHE A 88 -2.00 -0.61 -7.00
C PHE A 88 -2.14 -0.09 -5.58
N VAL A 89 -1.08 0.55 -5.05
CA VAL A 89 -1.08 1.15 -3.72
C VAL A 89 -0.65 2.62 -3.78
N SER A 90 -0.62 3.31 -2.65
CA SER A 90 -0.07 4.67 -2.60
C SER A 90 1.41 4.67 -2.96
N TYR A 91 1.81 5.48 -3.94
CA TYR A 91 3.18 5.60 -4.44
C TYR A 91 4.10 6.46 -3.57
N TYR A 92 3.60 6.97 -2.44
CA TYR A 92 4.41 7.73 -1.50
C TYR A 92 5.12 6.81 -0.50
N ASP A 93 6.45 6.87 -0.43
CA ASP A 93 7.24 6.26 0.66
C ASP A 93 7.07 7.06 1.93
N TYR A 94 7.06 8.38 1.79
CA TYR A 94 6.75 9.35 2.83
C TYR A 94 5.69 10.33 2.30
N TYR A 95 4.68 10.63 3.10
CA TYR A 95 3.63 11.58 2.75
C TYR A 95 3.22 12.43 3.93
N GLN A 96 3.56 13.70 3.87
CA GLN A 96 3.03 14.74 4.75
C GLN A 96 2.01 15.56 3.96
N PRO A 97 0.71 15.42 4.24
CA PRO A 97 -0.29 16.22 3.53
C PRO A 97 -0.16 17.70 3.86
N GLU A 98 -0.41 18.53 2.86
CA GLU A 98 -0.56 19.97 3.08
C GLU A 98 -1.63 20.24 4.14
N ALA A 99 -1.32 21.05 5.12
CA ALA A 99 -2.26 21.39 6.20
C ALA A 99 -1.98 22.79 6.76
N TYR A 100 -3.00 23.40 7.36
CA TYR A 100 -2.85 24.63 8.10
C TYR A 100 -3.43 24.50 9.50
N VAL A 101 -2.68 24.96 10.51
CA VAL A 101 -3.09 24.94 11.91
C VAL A 101 -3.38 26.39 12.35
N PRO A 102 -4.63 26.85 12.30
CA PRO A 102 -4.97 28.26 12.55
C PRO A 102 -4.54 28.76 13.93
N SER A 103 -4.62 27.90 14.95
CA SER A 103 -4.26 28.26 16.34
C SER A 103 -2.77 28.60 16.55
N LYS A 104 -1.92 28.16 15.61
CA LYS A 104 -0.46 28.38 15.65
C LYS A 104 0.04 29.21 14.47
N ASP A 105 -0.85 29.63 13.58
CA ASP A 105 -0.53 30.24 12.29
C ASP A 105 0.57 29.45 11.54
N LEU A 106 0.47 28.11 11.57
CA LEU A 106 1.47 27.20 11.03
C LEU A 106 0.92 26.57 9.75
N TYR A 107 1.56 26.91 8.63
CA TYR A 107 1.36 26.21 7.36
C TYR A 107 2.36 25.06 7.25
N ILE A 108 1.84 23.87 6.99
CA ILE A 108 2.61 22.65 6.74
C ILE A 108 2.53 22.42 5.24
N GLU A 109 3.66 22.57 4.57
CA GLU A 109 3.76 22.30 3.15
C GLU A 109 3.63 20.81 2.87
N LYS A 110 3.07 20.46 1.69
CA LYS A 110 3.06 19.08 1.21
C LYS A 110 4.51 18.62 1.02
N ASP A 111 4.89 17.59 1.76
CA ASP A 111 6.17 16.92 1.57
C ASP A 111 5.93 15.44 1.23
N SER A 112 6.58 14.96 0.19
CA SER A 112 6.37 13.59 -0.27
C SER A 112 7.57 13.06 -1.04
N ALA A 113 7.93 11.82 -0.74
CA ALA A 113 8.87 11.04 -1.54
C ALA A 113 8.10 10.03 -2.38
N ILE A 114 8.23 10.15 -3.70
CA ILE A 114 7.57 9.24 -4.65
C ILE A 114 8.48 8.03 -4.88
N ASN A 115 7.90 6.85 -4.70
CA ASN A 115 8.51 5.60 -5.10
C ASN A 115 8.26 5.37 -6.59
N GLN A 116 9.31 5.49 -7.39
CA GLN A 116 9.23 5.38 -8.85
C GLN A 116 8.79 3.99 -9.31
N GLU A 117 9.07 2.96 -8.52
CA GLU A 117 8.68 1.59 -8.86
C GLU A 117 7.19 1.35 -8.60
N ILE A 118 6.68 1.83 -7.46
CA ILE A 118 5.23 1.77 -7.18
C ILE A 118 4.45 2.62 -8.19
N ASP A 119 5.00 3.76 -8.62
CA ASP A 119 4.40 4.60 -9.65
C ASP A 119 4.30 3.83 -10.99
N ARG A 120 5.36 3.15 -11.40
CA ARG A 120 5.37 2.24 -12.56
C ARG A 120 4.27 1.18 -12.46
N LEU A 121 4.16 0.49 -11.32
CA LEU A 121 3.16 -0.55 -11.10
C LEU A 121 1.73 -0.01 -11.18
N ARG A 122 1.49 1.22 -10.72
CA ARG A 122 0.18 1.88 -10.85
C ARG A 122 -0.16 2.15 -12.32
N HIS A 123 0.81 2.64 -13.10
CA HIS A 123 0.63 2.83 -14.54
C HIS A 123 0.45 1.49 -15.27
N ALA A 124 1.18 0.44 -14.88
CA ALA A 124 1.00 -0.91 -15.43
C ALA A 124 -0.42 -1.43 -15.17
N ALA A 125 -0.94 -1.25 -13.96
CA ALA A 125 -2.29 -1.68 -13.59
C ALA A 125 -3.37 -1.00 -14.45
N THR A 126 -3.30 0.31 -14.66
CA THR A 126 -4.27 1.02 -15.50
C THR A 126 -4.14 0.67 -16.98
N ALA A 127 -2.92 0.54 -17.50
CA ALA A 127 -2.68 0.11 -18.88
C ALA A 127 -3.20 -1.32 -19.13
N ALA A 128 -3.00 -2.24 -18.19
CA ALA A 128 -3.48 -3.62 -18.29
C ALA A 128 -5.02 -3.69 -18.41
N LEU A 129 -5.77 -2.86 -17.69
CA LEU A 129 -7.23 -2.84 -17.73
C LEU A 129 -7.78 -2.50 -19.13
N PHE A 130 -7.09 -1.65 -19.89
CA PHE A 130 -7.47 -1.34 -21.26
C PHE A 130 -6.99 -2.39 -22.27
N ALA A 131 -5.85 -3.03 -21.98
CA ALA A 131 -5.24 -3.98 -22.93
C ALA A 131 -5.80 -5.41 -22.81
N ARG A 132 -6.30 -5.82 -21.63
CA ARG A 132 -6.65 -7.22 -21.32
C ARG A 132 -7.95 -7.32 -20.53
N ARG A 133 -8.55 -8.53 -20.52
CA ARG A 133 -9.72 -8.86 -19.71
C ARG A 133 -9.38 -9.73 -18.48
N ASP A 134 -8.28 -10.46 -18.55
CA ASP A 134 -7.78 -11.34 -17.51
C ASP A 134 -6.87 -10.58 -16.52
N VAL A 135 -7.40 -9.48 -15.96
CA VAL A 135 -6.69 -8.57 -15.08
C VAL A 135 -7.20 -8.70 -13.64
N LEU A 136 -6.28 -8.99 -12.74
CA LEU A 136 -6.48 -8.97 -11.30
C LEU A 136 -5.62 -7.86 -10.69
N ILE A 137 -6.26 -6.86 -10.10
CA ILE A 137 -5.53 -5.79 -9.38
C ILE A 137 -5.66 -6.01 -7.89
N VAL A 138 -4.52 -6.05 -7.19
CA VAL A 138 -4.47 -6.01 -5.74
C VAL A 138 -4.13 -4.59 -5.31
N ALA A 139 -5.04 -3.95 -4.60
CA ALA A 139 -4.94 -2.54 -4.24
C ALA A 139 -5.04 -2.30 -2.73
N SER A 140 -4.48 -1.19 -2.27
CA SER A 140 -4.86 -0.64 -0.97
C SER A 140 -6.06 0.30 -1.10
N VAL A 141 -6.57 0.80 0.02
CA VAL A 141 -7.68 1.79 0.02
C VAL A 141 -7.33 3.06 -0.78
N SER A 142 -6.07 3.27 -1.17
CA SER A 142 -5.70 4.35 -2.10
C SER A 142 -6.36 4.25 -3.48
N SER A 143 -6.94 3.11 -3.84
CA SER A 143 -7.71 2.90 -5.07
C SER A 143 -8.95 3.78 -5.20
N ILE A 144 -9.51 4.25 -4.07
CA ILE A 144 -10.68 5.15 -4.06
C ILE A 144 -10.31 6.64 -4.16
N TYR A 145 -9.02 6.98 -4.19
CA TYR A 145 -8.56 8.37 -4.39
C TYR A 145 -8.60 8.76 -5.86
N GLY A 146 -8.69 10.09 -6.07
CA GLY A 146 -8.76 10.68 -7.41
C GLY A 146 -7.62 10.25 -8.33
N LEU A 147 -8.00 9.82 -9.52
CA LEU A 147 -7.17 9.65 -10.71
C LEU A 147 -7.71 10.55 -11.82
N GLY A 148 -7.01 10.66 -12.93
CA GLY A 148 -7.55 11.30 -14.14
C GLY A 148 -8.71 10.50 -14.74
N SER A 149 -9.39 11.11 -15.72
CA SER A 149 -10.47 10.46 -16.47
C SER A 149 -9.96 9.24 -17.26
N PRO A 150 -10.58 8.05 -17.12
CA PRO A 150 -10.22 6.88 -17.93
C PRO A 150 -10.45 7.12 -19.41
N GLU A 151 -11.49 7.86 -19.78
CA GLU A 151 -11.79 8.22 -21.18
C GLU A 151 -10.65 9.04 -21.79
N VAL A 152 -10.18 10.09 -21.07
CA VAL A 152 -9.06 10.92 -21.52
C VAL A 152 -7.76 10.12 -21.57
N TYR A 153 -7.57 9.17 -20.68
CA TYR A 153 -6.41 8.29 -20.68
C TYR A 153 -6.40 7.38 -21.91
N ASP A 154 -7.54 6.80 -22.29
CA ASP A 154 -7.71 5.96 -23.47
C ASP A 154 -7.61 6.76 -24.77
N GLU A 155 -8.27 7.93 -24.87
CA GLU A 155 -8.18 8.85 -26.03
C GLU A 155 -6.72 9.28 -26.32
N ASN A 156 -5.87 9.28 -25.32
CA ASN A 156 -4.46 9.66 -25.43
C ASN A 156 -3.52 8.47 -25.73
N LEU A 157 -4.03 7.27 -25.92
CA LEU A 157 -3.25 6.13 -26.39
C LEU A 157 -2.63 6.44 -27.77
N GLN A 158 -1.31 6.28 -27.87
CA GLN A 158 -0.58 6.40 -29.14
C GLN A 158 -0.22 5.01 -29.66
N THR A 159 -0.88 4.57 -30.72
CA THR A 159 -0.52 3.32 -31.40
C THR A 159 0.44 3.61 -32.55
N LEU A 160 1.56 2.91 -32.57
CA LEU A 160 2.55 2.92 -33.65
C LEU A 160 2.50 1.58 -34.38
N THR A 161 2.38 1.62 -35.70
CA THR A 161 2.28 0.41 -36.53
C THR A 161 3.38 0.45 -37.59
N LYS A 162 4.05 -0.68 -37.81
CA LYS A 162 5.07 -0.84 -38.83
C LYS A 162 4.48 -0.55 -40.22
N GLY A 163 5.23 0.17 -41.06
CA GLY A 163 4.80 0.60 -42.38
C GLY A 163 3.81 1.77 -42.41
N ALA A 164 3.39 2.28 -41.25
CA ALA A 164 2.51 3.44 -41.21
C ALA A 164 3.26 4.74 -41.48
N MET A 165 2.58 5.66 -42.17
CA MET A 165 3.05 7.03 -42.39
C MET A 165 2.58 7.90 -41.22
N ILE A 166 3.48 8.49 -40.46
CA ILE A 166 3.18 9.34 -39.34
C ILE A 166 4.07 10.61 -39.33
N ASP A 167 3.49 11.78 -39.22
CA ASP A 167 4.26 13.02 -39.05
C ASP A 167 5.14 12.89 -37.82
N ARG A 168 6.46 12.81 -38.03
CA ARG A 168 7.43 12.65 -36.97
C ARG A 168 7.35 13.77 -35.92
N ASP A 169 7.29 15.01 -36.36
CA ASP A 169 7.23 16.15 -35.45
C ASP A 169 5.88 16.18 -34.71
N GLY A 170 4.81 15.76 -35.36
CA GLY A 170 3.51 15.53 -34.75
C GLY A 170 3.58 14.47 -33.64
N LEU A 171 4.23 13.32 -33.91
CA LEU A 171 4.45 12.27 -32.92
C LEU A 171 5.23 12.78 -31.70
N LEU A 172 6.32 13.53 -31.91
CA LEU A 172 7.10 14.08 -30.81
C LEU A 172 6.28 15.08 -29.97
N ARG A 173 5.47 15.93 -30.60
CA ARG A 173 4.54 16.82 -29.89
C ARG A 173 3.49 16.03 -29.11
N LYS A 174 2.95 14.95 -29.72
CA LYS A 174 1.97 14.09 -29.05
C LYS A 174 2.59 13.41 -27.81
N LEU A 175 3.82 12.90 -27.88
CA LEU A 175 4.51 12.33 -26.69
C LEU A 175 4.65 13.36 -25.57
N VAL A 176 4.99 14.61 -25.86
CA VAL A 176 5.05 15.68 -24.87
C VAL A 176 3.67 15.96 -24.29
N SER A 177 2.62 16.02 -25.12
CA SER A 177 1.25 16.27 -24.66
C SER A 177 0.71 15.19 -23.72
N ILE A 178 1.18 13.94 -23.89
CA ILE A 178 0.85 12.80 -23.00
C ILE A 178 1.87 12.63 -21.85
N GLN A 179 2.59 13.71 -21.55
CA GLN A 179 3.49 13.87 -20.40
C GLN A 179 4.80 13.07 -20.45
N TYR A 180 5.26 12.64 -21.64
CA TYR A 180 6.64 12.18 -21.80
C TYR A 180 7.61 13.35 -21.92
N SER A 181 8.73 13.27 -21.21
CA SER A 181 9.79 14.28 -21.31
C SER A 181 10.84 13.87 -22.33
N ARG A 182 11.30 14.82 -23.18
CA ARG A 182 12.43 14.56 -24.06
C ARG A 182 13.75 14.64 -23.31
N ASN A 183 14.57 13.58 -23.41
CA ASN A 183 15.91 13.56 -22.83
C ASN A 183 16.86 12.78 -23.75
N ASP A 184 17.54 13.51 -24.62
CA ASP A 184 18.46 12.90 -25.60
C ASP A 184 19.77 12.38 -24.99
N THR A 185 20.07 12.74 -23.71
CA THR A 185 21.29 12.34 -23.02
C THR A 185 21.12 11.00 -22.30
N ALA A 186 20.04 10.86 -21.51
CA ALA A 186 19.78 9.68 -20.71
C ALA A 186 18.31 9.24 -20.87
N LEU A 187 18.10 8.02 -21.34
CA LEU A 187 16.77 7.41 -21.41
C LEU A 187 16.37 6.95 -20.01
N ALA A 188 15.19 7.37 -19.57
CA ALA A 188 14.61 7.02 -18.26
C ALA A 188 13.10 6.73 -18.44
N ARG A 189 12.45 6.15 -17.43
CA ARG A 189 11.00 5.91 -17.48
C ARG A 189 10.23 7.22 -17.68
N GLY A 190 9.20 7.19 -18.52
CA GLY A 190 8.43 8.38 -18.88
C GLY A 190 9.20 9.39 -19.75
N THR A 191 10.31 8.97 -20.37
CA THR A 191 11.06 9.83 -21.28
C THR A 191 11.20 9.20 -22.66
N PHE A 192 11.48 10.05 -23.65
CA PHE A 192 11.89 9.61 -24.97
C PHE A 192 13.15 10.34 -25.40
N ARG A 193 13.91 9.74 -26.32
CA ARG A 193 15.08 10.37 -26.95
C ARG A 193 15.06 10.18 -28.46
N VAL A 194 15.68 11.13 -29.16
CA VAL A 194 15.76 11.12 -30.61
C VAL A 194 17.23 11.15 -31.04
N ARG A 195 17.63 10.18 -31.86
CA ARG A 195 18.98 10.09 -32.44
C ARG A 195 18.90 9.81 -33.94
N GLY A 196 19.11 10.86 -34.73
CA GLY A 196 18.92 10.73 -36.21
C GLY A 196 17.48 10.37 -36.55
N GLU A 197 17.25 9.27 -37.21
CA GLU A 197 15.93 8.75 -37.58
C GLU A 197 15.37 7.74 -36.60
N THR A 198 16.01 7.57 -35.43
CA THR A 198 15.61 6.64 -34.41
C THR A 198 14.99 7.40 -33.23
N LEU A 199 13.78 6.98 -32.86
CA LEU A 199 13.07 7.39 -31.64
C LEU A 199 13.07 6.23 -30.65
N GLU A 200 13.50 6.47 -29.43
CA GLU A 200 13.43 5.49 -28.34
C GLU A 200 12.52 6.03 -27.23
N ILE A 201 11.60 5.19 -26.75
CA ILE A 201 10.60 5.55 -25.75
C ILE A 201 10.70 4.54 -24.60
N TRP A 202 10.87 5.04 -23.37
CA TRP A 202 10.73 4.21 -22.17
C TRP A 202 9.39 4.49 -21.51
N PRO A 203 8.39 3.61 -21.68
CA PRO A 203 7.07 3.81 -21.10
C PRO A 203 7.10 3.93 -19.59
N ALA A 204 6.19 4.75 -19.03
CA ALA A 204 6.08 4.93 -17.58
C ALA A 204 5.67 3.63 -16.85
N TYR A 205 4.95 2.74 -17.52
CA TYR A 205 4.40 1.47 -17.02
C TYR A 205 5.30 0.24 -17.22
N ALA A 206 6.42 0.37 -17.99
CA ALA A 206 7.23 -0.77 -18.38
C ALA A 206 8.66 -0.72 -17.79
N GLU A 207 9.26 -1.88 -17.63
CA GLU A 207 10.69 -2.03 -17.28
C GLU A 207 11.58 -1.94 -18.53
N THR A 208 11.01 -2.11 -19.69
CA THR A 208 11.65 -2.20 -21.00
C THR A 208 11.24 -1.04 -21.88
N SER A 209 11.92 -0.86 -23.02
CA SER A 209 11.78 0.28 -23.92
C SER A 209 11.50 -0.15 -25.34
N TYR A 210 10.93 0.76 -26.13
CA TYR A 210 10.71 0.59 -27.55
C TYR A 210 11.65 1.47 -28.37
N ARG A 211 12.16 0.92 -29.45
CA ARG A 211 12.95 1.63 -30.48
C ARG A 211 12.19 1.62 -31.78
N ILE A 212 11.96 2.81 -32.32
CA ILE A 212 11.22 3.08 -33.53
C ILE A 212 12.22 3.64 -34.52
N SER A 213 12.52 2.89 -35.60
CA SER A 213 13.33 3.37 -36.70
C SER A 213 12.40 3.91 -37.81
N MET A 214 12.67 5.15 -38.23
CA MET A 214 11.85 5.85 -39.21
C MET A 214 12.70 6.14 -40.46
N PHE A 215 12.06 6.15 -41.63
CA PHE A 215 12.60 6.71 -42.85
C PHE A 215 11.68 7.84 -43.32
N GLY A 216 12.10 9.06 -43.03
CA GLY A 216 11.19 10.22 -43.12
C GLY A 216 10.03 10.08 -42.17
N ASP A 217 8.81 9.98 -42.72
CA ASP A 217 7.56 9.80 -41.95
C ASP A 217 7.06 8.34 -41.93
N GLU A 218 7.80 7.38 -42.53
CA GLU A 218 7.46 5.97 -42.49
C GLU A 218 8.13 5.24 -41.32
N ILE A 219 7.37 4.44 -40.56
CA ILE A 219 7.89 3.55 -39.55
C ILE A 219 8.42 2.28 -40.21
N GLU A 220 9.75 2.13 -40.31
CA GLU A 220 10.35 0.94 -40.89
C GLU A 220 10.44 -0.25 -39.94
N HIS A 221 10.87 -0.01 -38.69
CA HIS A 221 11.06 -1.05 -37.69
C HIS A 221 10.58 -0.62 -36.33
N LEU A 222 9.98 -1.59 -35.62
CA LEU A 222 9.59 -1.47 -34.22
C LEU A 222 10.30 -2.57 -33.41
N GLN A 223 11.08 -2.21 -32.40
CA GLN A 223 11.88 -3.13 -31.60
C GLN A 223 11.60 -2.94 -30.11
N HIS A 224 11.62 -4.04 -29.38
CA HIS A 224 11.52 -4.09 -27.92
C HIS A 224 12.89 -4.43 -27.33
N PHE A 225 13.39 -3.63 -26.39
CA PHE A 225 14.75 -3.80 -25.86
C PHE A 225 14.85 -3.42 -24.37
N ASP A 226 15.84 -3.95 -23.69
CA ASP A 226 16.21 -3.57 -22.33
C ASP A 226 17.02 -2.27 -22.37
N PRO A 227 16.54 -1.18 -21.76
CA PRO A 227 17.21 0.13 -21.81
C PRO A 227 18.51 0.19 -20.99
N VAL A 228 18.75 -0.75 -20.06
CA VAL A 228 19.92 -0.81 -19.20
C VAL A 228 21.05 -1.59 -19.88
N THR A 229 20.75 -2.76 -20.43
CA THR A 229 21.72 -3.61 -21.12
C THR A 229 21.85 -3.32 -22.60
N GLY A 230 20.81 -2.73 -23.21
CA GLY A 230 20.71 -2.53 -24.64
C GLY A 230 20.33 -3.81 -25.41
N GLU A 231 20.08 -4.92 -24.72
CA GLU A 231 19.75 -6.21 -25.31
C GLU A 231 18.39 -6.18 -25.99
N LEU A 232 18.30 -6.75 -27.18
CA LEU A 232 17.08 -6.85 -27.94
C LEU A 232 16.24 -8.01 -27.40
N ILE A 233 15.00 -7.70 -26.95
CA ILE A 233 14.05 -8.69 -26.43
C ILE A 233 13.20 -9.25 -27.56
N GLU A 234 12.68 -8.37 -28.41
CA GLU A 234 11.88 -8.74 -29.55
C GLU A 234 12.19 -7.81 -30.72
N ASP A 235 12.42 -8.39 -31.86
CA ASP A 235 12.70 -7.69 -33.13
C ASP A 235 11.47 -7.72 -34.02
N ASP A 236 11.26 -6.63 -34.74
CA ASP A 236 10.27 -6.53 -35.79
C ASP A 236 8.79 -6.68 -35.31
N LEU A 237 8.41 -5.92 -34.30
CA LEU A 237 7.03 -5.82 -33.82
C LEU A 237 6.11 -5.22 -34.94
N GLU A 238 4.90 -5.75 -35.05
CA GLU A 238 3.89 -5.21 -35.96
C GLU A 238 3.28 -3.90 -35.46
N HIS A 239 3.09 -3.78 -34.12
CA HIS A 239 2.54 -2.58 -33.50
C HIS A 239 3.01 -2.43 -32.05
N VAL A 240 3.02 -1.19 -31.60
CA VAL A 240 3.32 -0.80 -30.20
C VAL A 240 2.27 0.19 -29.72
N ALA A 241 1.76 -0.01 -28.51
CA ALA A 241 0.83 0.88 -27.85
C ALA A 241 1.56 1.67 -26.76
N ILE A 242 1.54 3.00 -26.81
CA ILE A 242 2.16 3.89 -25.83
C ILE A 242 1.07 4.62 -25.05
N TRP A 243 0.90 4.24 -23.80
CA TRP A 243 -0.01 4.88 -22.84
C TRP A 243 0.59 6.16 -22.27
N PRO A 244 -0.22 7.13 -21.82
CA PRO A 244 0.27 8.34 -21.17
C PRO A 244 1.21 8.10 -20.00
N ALA A 245 2.17 8.99 -19.80
CA ALA A 245 3.12 8.93 -18.67
C ALA A 245 2.56 9.52 -17.36
N SER A 246 1.33 10.02 -17.37
CA SER A 246 0.62 10.53 -16.19
C SER A 246 -0.85 10.10 -16.25
N HIS A 247 -1.47 9.87 -15.08
CA HIS A 247 -2.91 9.65 -15.01
C HIS A 247 -3.70 10.97 -15.19
N TYR A 248 -3.10 12.10 -14.82
CA TYR A 248 -3.70 13.43 -15.01
C TYR A 248 -3.33 13.99 -16.36
N ASN A 249 -4.07 13.58 -17.38
CA ASN A 249 -3.96 14.14 -18.73
C ASN A 249 -5.13 15.08 -19.00
N VAL A 250 -4.87 16.10 -19.79
CA VAL A 250 -5.88 17.05 -20.24
C VAL A 250 -6.12 16.82 -21.74
N ARG A 251 -7.38 16.90 -22.18
CA ARG A 251 -7.70 16.86 -23.61
C ARG A 251 -6.98 17.98 -24.35
N GLU A 252 -6.46 17.67 -25.52
CA GLU A 252 -5.82 18.66 -26.37
C GLU A 252 -6.74 19.85 -26.64
N GLY A 253 -6.25 21.07 -26.45
CA GLY A 253 -7.02 22.29 -26.59
C GLY A 253 -7.85 22.74 -25.37
N HIS A 254 -8.01 21.91 -24.34
CA HIS A 254 -8.83 22.24 -23.16
C HIS A 254 -8.08 22.98 -22.03
N ILE A 255 -6.76 23.10 -22.13
CA ILE A 255 -5.93 23.78 -21.10
C ILE A 255 -6.35 25.23 -20.96
N GLU A 256 -6.56 25.95 -22.06
CA GLU A 256 -6.98 27.37 -22.02
C GLU A 256 -8.36 27.55 -21.42
N GLU A 257 -9.30 26.64 -21.70
CA GLU A 257 -10.65 26.66 -21.11
C GLU A 257 -10.57 26.40 -19.60
N ALA A 258 -9.75 25.42 -19.18
CA ALA A 258 -9.53 25.11 -17.77
C ALA A 258 -8.88 26.29 -17.04
N VAL A 259 -7.85 26.91 -17.62
CA VAL A 259 -7.19 28.09 -17.05
C VAL A 259 -8.15 29.26 -16.94
N ALA A 260 -9.01 29.50 -17.96
CA ALA A 260 -10.04 30.53 -17.88
C ALA A 260 -11.06 30.27 -16.76
N ALA A 261 -11.47 29.02 -16.58
CA ALA A 261 -12.37 28.59 -15.50
C ALA A 261 -11.73 28.76 -14.10
N ILE A 262 -10.45 28.39 -13.96
CA ILE A 262 -9.68 28.61 -12.72
C ILE A 262 -9.58 30.11 -12.42
N GLY A 263 -9.29 30.95 -13.44
CA GLY A 263 -9.20 32.40 -13.29
C GLY A 263 -10.53 33.06 -12.87
N LYS A 264 -11.63 32.51 -13.36
CA LYS A 264 -12.99 32.97 -12.96
C LYS A 264 -13.25 32.64 -11.49
N GLU A 265 -13.03 31.37 -11.08
CA GLU A 265 -13.20 30.95 -9.69
C GLU A 265 -12.29 31.74 -8.74
N LEU A 266 -11.02 31.98 -9.14
CA LEU A 266 -10.09 32.84 -8.39
C LEU A 266 -10.66 34.23 -8.16
N THR A 267 -11.18 34.86 -9.21
CA THR A 267 -11.73 36.23 -9.14
C THR A 267 -12.92 36.28 -8.18
N GLU A 268 -13.85 35.33 -8.29
CA GLU A 268 -15.03 35.22 -7.43
C GLU A 268 -14.60 35.01 -5.97
N ARG A 269 -13.67 34.07 -5.72
CA ARG A 269 -13.21 33.74 -4.35
C ARG A 269 -12.41 34.86 -3.72
N CYS A 270 -11.55 35.55 -4.46
CA CYS A 270 -10.86 36.75 -3.95
C CYS A 270 -11.83 37.85 -3.56
N ALA A 271 -12.88 38.13 -4.37
CA ALA A 271 -13.89 39.09 -4.02
C ALA A 271 -14.64 38.74 -2.72
N GLU A 272 -14.97 37.46 -2.49
CA GLU A 272 -15.58 37.01 -1.23
C GLU A 272 -14.67 37.22 -0.02
N LEU A 273 -13.37 36.87 -0.16
CA LEU A 273 -12.38 37.06 0.89
C LEU A 273 -12.17 38.54 1.22
N ASP A 274 -12.04 39.39 0.20
CA ASP A 274 -11.89 40.83 0.35
C ASP A 274 -13.13 41.46 1.04
N ALA A 275 -14.34 41.07 0.65
CA ALA A 275 -15.58 41.50 1.28
C ALA A 275 -15.71 41.05 2.75
N SER A 276 -15.05 39.93 3.10
CA SER A 276 -14.97 39.39 4.47
C SER A 276 -13.81 39.97 5.29
N GLY A 277 -13.04 40.92 4.72
CA GLY A 277 -11.88 41.53 5.38
C GLY A 277 -10.63 40.64 5.44
N LYS A 278 -10.61 39.50 4.72
CA LYS A 278 -9.50 38.52 4.66
C LYS A 278 -8.55 38.88 3.52
N LEU A 279 -7.89 40.03 3.63
CA LEU A 279 -7.03 40.57 2.54
C LEU A 279 -5.74 39.75 2.35
N LEU A 280 -5.19 39.21 3.43
CA LEU A 280 -3.98 38.38 3.36
C LEU A 280 -4.26 37.07 2.65
N GLU A 281 -5.37 36.42 2.98
CA GLU A 281 -5.84 35.19 2.36
C GLU A 281 -6.13 35.37 0.87
N SER A 282 -6.78 36.50 0.51
CA SER A 282 -7.05 36.87 -0.88
C SER A 282 -5.76 37.07 -1.67
N HIS A 283 -4.77 37.77 -1.10
CA HIS A 283 -3.48 38.02 -1.75
C HIS A 283 -2.70 36.69 -1.96
N ARG A 284 -2.63 35.84 -0.94
CA ARG A 284 -1.98 34.53 -0.97
C ARG A 284 -2.58 33.62 -2.04
N LEU A 285 -3.91 33.53 -2.06
CA LEU A 285 -4.64 32.71 -3.02
C LEU A 285 -4.39 33.19 -4.46
N ARG A 286 -4.40 34.50 -4.68
CA ARG A 286 -4.16 35.14 -5.99
C ARG A 286 -2.76 34.80 -6.49
N GLN A 287 -1.73 35.05 -5.67
CA GLN A 287 -0.35 34.82 -6.05
C GLN A 287 -0.10 33.35 -6.43
N ARG A 288 -0.55 32.43 -5.59
CA ARG A 288 -0.37 30.98 -5.84
C ARG A 288 -1.10 30.51 -7.09
N THR A 289 -2.37 30.86 -7.22
CA THR A 289 -3.18 30.39 -8.34
C THR A 289 -2.73 30.99 -9.67
N GLN A 290 -2.28 32.26 -9.70
CA GLN A 290 -1.73 32.86 -10.92
C GLN A 290 -0.46 32.13 -11.38
N TYR A 291 0.45 31.81 -10.46
CA TYR A 291 1.62 31.01 -10.76
C TYR A 291 1.26 29.62 -11.31
N ASP A 292 0.32 28.92 -10.67
CA ASP A 292 -0.14 27.60 -11.13
C ASP A 292 -0.78 27.69 -12.53
N MET A 293 -1.52 28.77 -12.84
CA MET A 293 -2.10 29.02 -14.17
C MET A 293 -1.05 29.25 -15.26
N GLU A 294 0.05 29.95 -14.94
CA GLU A 294 1.18 30.16 -15.87
C GLU A 294 1.86 28.82 -16.16
N MET A 295 2.14 28.03 -15.13
CA MET A 295 2.74 26.70 -15.28
C MET A 295 1.86 25.76 -16.13
N LEU A 296 0.54 25.79 -15.93
CA LEU A 296 -0.40 25.00 -16.75
C LEU A 296 -0.36 25.39 -18.23
N ARG A 297 -0.24 26.70 -18.57
CA ARG A 297 -0.14 27.16 -19.95
C ARG A 297 1.17 26.77 -20.61
N GLU A 298 2.28 26.99 -19.91
CA GLU A 298 3.63 26.80 -20.50
C GLU A 298 4.06 25.34 -20.54
N MET A 299 3.74 24.58 -19.48
CA MET A 299 4.22 23.22 -19.28
C MET A 299 3.13 22.15 -19.36
N GLY A 300 1.85 22.54 -19.42
CA GLY A 300 0.73 21.60 -19.29
C GLY A 300 0.59 20.94 -17.91
N PHE A 301 1.37 21.39 -16.93
CA PHE A 301 1.44 20.82 -15.59
C PHE A 301 1.78 21.88 -14.53
N CYS A 302 1.30 21.70 -13.30
CA CYS A 302 1.73 22.49 -12.15
C CYS A 302 1.84 21.61 -10.89
N SER A 303 2.64 22.04 -9.90
CA SER A 303 2.72 21.35 -8.62
C SER A 303 1.38 21.40 -7.88
N GLY A 304 0.81 20.21 -7.57
CA GLY A 304 -0.51 20.10 -6.97
C GLY A 304 -1.66 20.22 -7.99
N ILE A 305 -1.41 19.85 -9.25
CA ILE A 305 -2.41 19.84 -10.35
C ILE A 305 -3.71 19.13 -9.94
N GLU A 306 -3.62 18.13 -9.07
CA GLU A 306 -4.77 17.42 -8.53
C GLU A 306 -5.80 18.32 -7.84
N ASN A 307 -5.39 19.49 -7.31
CA ASN A 307 -6.32 20.44 -6.71
C ASN A 307 -7.24 21.15 -7.74
N TYR A 308 -6.89 21.10 -9.00
CA TYR A 308 -7.65 21.61 -10.13
C TYR A 308 -8.38 20.51 -10.90
N SER A 309 -8.30 19.23 -10.46
CA SER A 309 -8.83 18.07 -11.17
C SER A 309 -10.31 18.20 -11.55
N ARG A 310 -11.16 18.82 -10.70
CA ARG A 310 -12.56 19.07 -11.03
C ARG A 310 -12.70 19.85 -12.33
N ILE A 311 -11.92 20.90 -12.49
CA ILE A 311 -11.99 21.81 -13.66
C ILE A 311 -11.35 21.13 -14.87
N LEU A 312 -10.21 20.48 -14.67
CA LEU A 312 -9.49 19.76 -15.72
C LEU A 312 -10.29 18.60 -16.31
N ASP A 313 -11.05 17.90 -15.47
CA ASP A 313 -11.94 16.80 -15.86
C ASP A 313 -13.32 17.29 -16.38
N GLY A 314 -13.61 18.59 -16.32
CA GLY A 314 -14.91 19.16 -16.70
C GLY A 314 -16.07 18.78 -15.77
N ARG A 315 -15.77 18.33 -14.53
CA ARG A 315 -16.78 17.91 -13.54
C ARG A 315 -17.50 19.11 -12.90
N LYS A 316 -18.76 18.89 -12.51
CA LYS A 316 -19.55 19.85 -11.74
C LYS A 316 -19.10 19.90 -10.28
N ALA A 317 -19.40 20.98 -9.58
CA ALA A 317 -19.12 21.09 -8.15
C ALA A 317 -19.84 19.99 -7.36
N GLY A 318 -19.11 19.32 -6.46
CA GLY A 318 -19.60 18.20 -5.65
C GLY A 318 -19.62 16.84 -6.37
N GLU A 319 -19.38 16.81 -7.68
CA GLU A 319 -19.29 15.56 -8.44
C GLU A 319 -18.06 14.75 -8.02
N ARG A 320 -18.23 13.42 -7.90
CA ARG A 320 -17.14 12.55 -7.46
C ARG A 320 -15.96 12.56 -8.45
N PRO A 321 -14.71 12.47 -7.98
CA PRO A 321 -13.58 12.29 -8.88
C PRO A 321 -13.56 10.89 -9.47
N TYR A 322 -12.94 10.74 -10.62
CA TYR A 322 -12.58 9.41 -11.13
C TYR A 322 -11.55 8.75 -10.22
N CYS A 323 -11.61 7.43 -10.10
CA CYS A 323 -10.67 6.63 -9.31
C CYS A 323 -10.33 5.34 -10.05
N LEU A 324 -9.54 4.45 -9.46
CA LEU A 324 -9.15 3.19 -10.11
C LEU A 324 -10.35 2.36 -10.58
N LEU A 325 -11.45 2.38 -9.81
CA LEU A 325 -12.64 1.59 -10.13
C LEU A 325 -13.30 2.01 -11.45
N ASP A 326 -13.14 3.27 -11.87
CA ASP A 326 -13.67 3.78 -13.14
C ASP A 326 -12.90 3.27 -14.36
N TYR A 327 -11.70 2.72 -14.17
CA TYR A 327 -10.91 2.09 -15.24
C TYR A 327 -11.32 0.62 -15.50
N PHE A 328 -12.05 0.02 -14.55
CA PHE A 328 -12.57 -1.34 -14.71
C PHE A 328 -13.78 -1.36 -15.65
N PRO A 329 -13.98 -2.47 -16.36
CA PRO A 329 -15.24 -2.68 -17.08
C PRO A 329 -16.40 -2.93 -16.10
N ASP A 330 -17.64 -2.69 -16.56
CA ASP A 330 -18.86 -2.69 -15.72
C ASP A 330 -19.17 -4.05 -15.03
N ASP A 331 -18.51 -5.13 -15.43
CA ASP A 331 -18.75 -6.49 -14.93
C ASP A 331 -17.67 -7.01 -13.97
N PHE A 332 -16.79 -6.15 -13.48
CA PHE A 332 -15.74 -6.58 -12.55
C PHE A 332 -16.29 -7.02 -11.18
N VAL A 333 -15.51 -7.84 -10.47
CA VAL A 333 -15.82 -8.28 -9.11
C VAL A 333 -14.83 -7.63 -8.13
N CYS A 334 -15.35 -7.03 -7.07
CA CYS A 334 -14.56 -6.44 -6.00
C CYS A 334 -14.51 -7.37 -4.79
N TYR A 335 -13.34 -7.84 -4.41
CA TYR A 335 -13.08 -8.55 -3.17
C TYR A 335 -12.52 -7.56 -2.15
N ILE A 336 -13.13 -7.48 -0.96
CA ILE A 336 -12.66 -6.63 0.12
C ILE A 336 -12.07 -7.54 1.20
N ASP A 337 -10.73 -7.65 1.20
CA ASP A 337 -10.04 -8.49 2.18
C ASP A 337 -9.93 -7.78 3.53
N GLU A 338 -9.97 -8.59 4.61
CA GLU A 338 -10.11 -8.14 5.99
C GLU A 338 -11.16 -7.02 6.12
N SER A 339 -12.35 -7.30 5.58
CA SER A 339 -13.43 -6.33 5.36
C SER A 339 -13.85 -5.58 6.63
N HIS A 340 -13.79 -6.24 7.79
CA HIS A 340 -14.05 -5.63 9.09
C HIS A 340 -13.16 -4.42 9.41
N GLN A 341 -12.01 -4.28 8.74
CA GLN A 341 -11.13 -3.11 8.81
C GLN A 341 -11.22 -2.24 7.56
N THR A 342 -11.23 -2.86 6.38
CA THR A 342 -11.20 -2.16 5.10
C THR A 342 -12.48 -1.35 4.87
N VAL A 343 -13.66 -1.88 5.21
CA VAL A 343 -14.95 -1.18 5.06
C VAL A 343 -15.02 0.09 5.90
N PRO A 344 -14.73 0.07 7.23
CA PRO A 344 -14.67 1.31 8.02
C PRO A 344 -13.62 2.31 7.53
N GLN A 345 -12.49 1.83 7.01
CA GLN A 345 -11.44 2.68 6.45
C GLN A 345 -11.93 3.42 5.20
N ILE A 346 -12.57 2.73 4.26
CA ILE A 346 -13.20 3.36 3.08
C ILE A 346 -14.22 4.41 3.54
N GLY A 347 -15.04 4.08 4.54
CA GLY A 347 -16.07 4.97 5.07
C GLY A 347 -15.52 6.25 5.70
N GLY A 348 -14.36 6.19 6.36
CA GLY A 348 -13.78 7.32 7.12
C GLY A 348 -12.94 8.28 6.30
N MET A 349 -12.41 7.86 5.14
CA MET A 349 -11.40 8.62 4.39
C MET A 349 -11.89 9.99 3.90
N ALA A 350 -13.09 10.06 3.32
CA ALA A 350 -13.62 11.28 2.72
C ALA A 350 -13.85 12.40 3.75
N ALA A 351 -14.31 12.06 4.95
CA ALA A 351 -14.57 13.04 6.01
C ALA A 351 -13.27 13.67 6.54
N GLY A 352 -12.22 12.86 6.74
CA GLY A 352 -10.91 13.35 7.19
C GLY A 352 -10.25 14.29 6.18
N ASP A 353 -10.27 13.94 4.89
CA ASP A 353 -9.71 14.76 3.82
C ASP A 353 -10.46 16.11 3.68
N ARG A 354 -11.79 16.07 3.72
CA ARG A 354 -12.62 17.26 3.64
C ARG A 354 -12.33 18.27 4.76
N SER A 355 -12.23 17.82 6.01
CA SER A 355 -11.94 18.70 7.16
C SER A 355 -10.61 19.45 6.99
N ARG A 356 -9.57 18.74 6.57
CA ARG A 356 -8.25 19.30 6.30
C ARG A 356 -8.28 20.34 5.16
N LYS A 357 -8.88 19.99 4.02
CA LYS A 357 -8.96 20.87 2.85
C LYS A 357 -9.86 22.09 3.06
N GLN A 358 -10.94 21.94 3.84
CA GLN A 358 -11.79 23.08 4.18
C GLN A 358 -10.99 24.19 4.86
N THR A 359 -10.10 23.82 5.80
CA THR A 359 -9.22 24.80 6.45
C THR A 359 -8.30 25.49 5.44
N LEU A 360 -7.72 24.75 4.47
CA LEU A 360 -6.88 25.36 3.43
C LEU A 360 -7.66 26.33 2.55
N VAL A 361 -8.91 26.03 2.21
CA VAL A 361 -9.79 26.90 1.43
C VAL A 361 -10.22 28.14 2.23
N ASP A 362 -10.56 27.98 3.52
CA ASP A 362 -11.04 29.08 4.37
C ASP A 362 -9.94 30.12 4.65
N TYR A 363 -8.68 29.69 4.62
CA TYR A 363 -7.49 30.53 4.85
C TYR A 363 -6.71 30.89 3.56
N GLY A 364 -7.31 30.72 2.37
CA GLY A 364 -6.75 31.20 1.11
C GLY A 364 -5.51 30.46 0.60
N PHE A 365 -5.31 29.20 0.99
CA PHE A 365 -4.25 28.36 0.44
C PHE A 365 -4.69 27.60 -0.81
N ARG A 366 -5.99 27.31 -0.94
CA ARG A 366 -6.56 26.58 -2.08
C ARG A 366 -7.90 27.18 -2.51
N LEU A 367 -8.22 27.00 -3.80
CA LEU A 367 -9.54 27.33 -4.34
C LEU A 367 -10.62 26.38 -3.80
N PRO A 368 -11.90 26.79 -3.77
CA PRO A 368 -13.02 25.90 -3.38
C PRO A 368 -13.08 24.59 -4.18
N SER A 369 -12.71 24.62 -5.48
CA SER A 369 -12.65 23.42 -6.33
C SER A 369 -11.72 22.32 -5.82
N ALA A 370 -10.72 22.66 -5.01
CA ALA A 370 -9.82 21.68 -4.38
C ALA A 370 -10.55 20.71 -3.42
N LEU A 371 -11.73 21.08 -2.91
CA LEU A 371 -12.58 20.21 -2.08
C LEU A 371 -13.11 19.00 -2.85
N ASP A 372 -13.21 19.11 -4.18
CA ASP A 372 -13.72 18.04 -5.06
C ASP A 372 -12.61 17.07 -5.52
N ASN A 373 -11.35 17.36 -5.20
CA ASN A 373 -10.26 16.37 -5.25
C ASN A 373 -10.23 15.60 -3.93
N ARG A 374 -11.00 14.58 -3.80
CA ARG A 374 -11.21 13.81 -2.55
C ARG A 374 -11.32 12.32 -2.82
N PRO A 375 -11.12 11.47 -1.82
CA PRO A 375 -11.49 10.06 -1.97
C PRO A 375 -13.01 9.92 -2.15
N GLN A 376 -13.43 8.80 -2.71
CA GLN A 376 -14.85 8.45 -2.80
C GLN A 376 -15.48 8.40 -1.42
N THR A 377 -16.71 8.84 -1.28
CA THR A 377 -17.53 8.50 -0.12
C THR A 377 -17.91 7.02 -0.20
N PHE A 378 -18.29 6.42 0.91
CA PHE A 378 -18.69 5.02 0.92
C PHE A 378 -19.89 4.73 0.01
N GLN A 379 -20.83 5.66 -0.09
CA GLN A 379 -21.99 5.54 -0.97
C GLN A 379 -21.59 5.60 -2.46
N GLU A 380 -20.65 6.50 -2.80
CA GLU A 380 -20.12 6.58 -4.16
C GLU A 380 -19.36 5.30 -4.52
N PHE A 381 -18.49 4.81 -3.63
CA PHE A 381 -17.82 3.53 -3.79
C PHE A 381 -18.80 2.39 -4.08
N LEU A 382 -19.87 2.29 -3.28
CA LEU A 382 -20.91 1.28 -3.51
C LEU A 382 -21.63 1.48 -4.84
N SER A 383 -21.84 2.72 -5.29
CA SER A 383 -22.58 2.99 -6.54
C SER A 383 -21.83 2.56 -7.79
N ILE A 384 -20.50 2.58 -7.75
CA ILE A 384 -19.63 2.22 -8.89
C ILE A 384 -19.10 0.79 -8.84
N THR A 385 -19.36 0.07 -7.74
CA THR A 385 -18.91 -1.32 -7.57
C THR A 385 -20.09 -2.25 -7.86
N PRO A 386 -20.04 -3.04 -8.96
CA PRO A 386 -21.19 -3.85 -9.37
C PRO A 386 -21.46 -5.01 -8.41
N GLN A 387 -20.43 -5.77 -8.03
CA GLN A 387 -20.54 -6.90 -7.09
C GLN A 387 -19.39 -6.90 -6.10
N ILE A 388 -19.67 -7.18 -4.83
CA ILE A 388 -18.71 -7.15 -3.72
C ILE A 388 -18.73 -8.51 -2.99
N VAL A 389 -17.54 -9.05 -2.78
CA VAL A 389 -17.30 -10.19 -1.88
C VAL A 389 -16.47 -9.69 -0.70
N PHE A 390 -17.11 -9.60 0.46
CA PHE A 390 -16.43 -9.32 1.72
C PHE A 390 -15.71 -10.57 2.20
N VAL A 391 -14.43 -10.46 2.53
CA VAL A 391 -13.60 -11.57 3.00
C VAL A 391 -13.08 -11.23 4.39
N SER A 392 -13.45 -12.03 5.39
CA SER A 392 -12.99 -11.80 6.77
C SER A 392 -13.17 -13.05 7.63
N ALA A 393 -12.31 -13.21 8.64
CA ALA A 393 -12.52 -14.17 9.72
C ALA A 393 -13.55 -13.68 10.78
N THR A 394 -13.79 -12.36 10.79
CA THR A 394 -14.63 -11.66 11.76
C THR A 394 -15.40 -10.54 11.07
N PRO A 395 -16.34 -10.85 10.13
CA PRO A 395 -17.11 -9.82 9.43
C PRO A 395 -17.80 -8.86 10.39
N GLY A 396 -17.79 -7.57 10.06
CA GLY A 396 -18.46 -6.53 10.83
C GLY A 396 -19.97 -6.55 10.69
N GLU A 397 -20.64 -5.61 11.35
CA GLU A 397 -22.09 -5.50 11.31
C GLU A 397 -22.60 -5.13 9.90
N TYR A 398 -21.85 -4.28 9.19
CA TYR A 398 -22.23 -3.87 7.84
C TYR A 398 -22.29 -5.06 6.89
N GLU A 399 -21.24 -5.88 6.86
CA GLU A 399 -21.14 -7.07 6.00
C GLU A 399 -22.25 -8.09 6.33
N ARG A 400 -22.50 -8.32 7.62
CA ARG A 400 -23.53 -9.28 8.08
C ARG A 400 -24.96 -8.84 7.72
N SER A 401 -25.23 -7.53 7.78
CA SER A 401 -26.58 -6.99 7.54
C SER A 401 -26.89 -6.78 6.05
N HIS A 402 -25.86 -6.63 5.18
CA HIS A 402 -26.05 -6.31 3.77
C HIS A 402 -25.71 -7.46 2.82
N ALA A 403 -24.98 -8.49 3.29
CA ALA A 403 -24.68 -9.64 2.45
C ALA A 403 -25.97 -10.46 2.19
N THR A 404 -26.26 -10.71 0.90
CA THR A 404 -27.35 -11.60 0.48
C THR A 404 -27.00 -13.07 0.74
N ARG A 405 -25.72 -13.37 0.85
CA ARG A 405 -25.17 -14.72 1.08
C ARG A 405 -23.96 -14.66 1.99
N VAL A 406 -23.95 -15.48 3.03
CA VAL A 406 -22.78 -15.69 3.88
C VAL A 406 -22.30 -17.12 3.67
N VAL A 407 -21.06 -17.26 3.26
CA VAL A 407 -20.39 -18.54 3.00
C VAL A 407 -19.36 -18.77 4.08
N GLU A 408 -19.51 -19.81 4.87
CA GLU A 408 -18.56 -20.18 5.91
C GLU A 408 -17.46 -21.08 5.35
N GLN A 409 -16.21 -20.79 5.75
CA GLN A 409 -15.01 -21.59 5.46
C GLN A 409 -14.19 -21.71 6.74
N ILE A 410 -14.49 -22.73 7.54
CA ILE A 410 -13.96 -22.91 8.89
C ILE A 410 -12.87 -23.96 8.94
N VAL A 411 -13.03 -25.01 8.16
CA VAL A 411 -12.10 -26.15 8.18
C VAL A 411 -10.78 -25.82 7.50
N ARG A 412 -9.69 -26.05 8.22
CA ARG A 412 -8.31 -25.92 7.69
C ARG A 412 -7.88 -27.20 7.02
N PRO A 413 -7.38 -27.15 5.78
CA PRO A 413 -6.86 -28.35 5.09
C PRO A 413 -5.74 -29.08 5.84
N THR A 414 -4.96 -28.37 6.64
CA THR A 414 -3.87 -28.92 7.45
C THR A 414 -4.34 -29.67 8.70
N GLY A 415 -5.62 -29.67 8.99
CA GLY A 415 -6.18 -30.27 10.19
C GLY A 415 -5.91 -29.52 11.49
N ILE A 416 -5.18 -28.40 11.47
CA ILE A 416 -4.86 -27.64 12.68
C ILE A 416 -6.15 -27.11 13.32
N VAL A 417 -6.31 -27.41 14.59
CA VAL A 417 -7.45 -27.00 15.41
C VAL A 417 -7.22 -25.61 15.97
N ASP A 418 -8.29 -24.86 16.23
CA ASP A 418 -8.16 -23.60 16.96
C ASP A 418 -7.56 -23.83 18.35
N PRO A 419 -6.73 -22.90 18.87
CA PRO A 419 -5.99 -23.10 20.11
C PRO A 419 -6.92 -23.23 21.30
N GLU A 420 -6.47 -23.94 22.31
CA GLU A 420 -7.11 -23.99 23.61
C GLU A 420 -6.94 -22.65 24.33
N ILE A 421 -8.04 -22.16 24.93
CA ILE A 421 -8.04 -20.89 25.64
C ILE A 421 -8.16 -21.18 27.15
N GLU A 422 -7.24 -20.63 27.91
CA GLU A 422 -7.28 -20.70 29.37
C GLU A 422 -7.36 -19.29 29.95
N VAL A 423 -8.33 -19.08 30.84
CA VAL A 423 -8.49 -17.82 31.57
C VAL A 423 -7.86 -17.97 32.95
N ARG A 424 -6.97 -17.06 33.32
CA ARG A 424 -6.27 -17.02 34.61
C ARG A 424 -6.46 -15.67 35.28
N GLU A 425 -6.40 -15.64 36.61
CA GLU A 425 -6.48 -14.40 37.36
C GLU A 425 -5.29 -13.44 37.09
N THR A 426 -5.51 -12.13 37.21
CA THR A 426 -4.45 -11.15 36.99
C THR A 426 -3.42 -11.11 38.17
N THR A 427 -3.75 -11.70 39.31
CA THR A 427 -2.83 -11.82 40.45
C THR A 427 -1.61 -12.66 40.06
N ASN A 428 -0.41 -12.08 40.18
CA ASN A 428 0.87 -12.69 39.78
C ASN A 428 0.97 -13.07 38.30
N GLN A 429 0.21 -12.41 37.40
CA GLN A 429 0.18 -12.70 35.99
C GLN A 429 1.57 -12.66 35.29
N ILE A 430 2.49 -11.82 35.76
CA ILE A 430 3.83 -11.72 35.17
C ILE A 430 4.71 -12.90 35.55
N ASP A 431 4.67 -13.35 36.80
CA ASP A 431 5.43 -14.53 37.23
C ASP A 431 4.93 -15.81 36.58
N ASP A 432 3.61 -15.94 36.44
CA ASP A 432 2.97 -17.05 35.73
C ASP A 432 3.32 -17.03 34.24
N LEU A 433 3.25 -15.86 33.59
CA LEU A 433 3.67 -15.66 32.22
C LEU A 433 5.14 -16.06 31.98
N MET A 434 6.05 -15.66 32.88
CA MET A 434 7.48 -16.02 32.77
C MET A 434 7.69 -17.52 32.83
N ASN A 435 6.96 -18.24 33.69
CA ASN A 435 7.04 -19.70 33.76
C ASN A 435 6.57 -20.35 32.44
N GLU A 436 5.49 -19.87 31.86
CA GLU A 436 4.98 -20.36 30.58
C GLU A 436 5.97 -20.05 29.41
N ILE A 437 6.53 -18.83 29.37
CA ILE A 437 7.55 -18.46 28.39
C ILE A 437 8.75 -19.38 28.50
N LYS A 438 9.25 -19.65 29.71
CA LYS A 438 10.39 -20.54 29.91
C LYS A 438 10.15 -21.94 29.33
N GLY A 439 8.97 -22.49 29.58
CA GLY A 439 8.59 -23.80 29.02
C GLY A 439 8.49 -23.79 27.48
N ARG A 440 8.21 -22.66 26.85
CA ARG A 440 8.20 -22.52 25.37
C ARG A 440 9.61 -22.35 24.82
N VAL A 441 10.44 -21.54 25.45
CA VAL A 441 11.86 -21.36 25.07
C VAL A 441 12.63 -22.67 25.10
N GLU A 442 12.40 -23.51 26.10
CA GLU A 442 13.03 -24.86 26.21
C GLU A 442 12.66 -25.77 25.03
N ARG A 443 11.55 -25.50 24.31
CA ARG A 443 11.11 -26.25 23.11
C ARG A 443 11.40 -25.54 21.81
N ASP A 444 12.15 -24.44 21.85
CA ASP A 444 12.45 -23.57 20.70
C ASP A 444 11.20 -22.98 20.04
N GLU A 445 10.17 -22.68 20.84
CA GLU A 445 8.91 -22.08 20.42
C GLU A 445 8.88 -20.58 20.75
N ARG A 446 8.01 -19.81 20.08
CA ARG A 446 7.90 -18.35 20.24
C ARG A 446 6.63 -17.97 20.95
N THR A 447 6.70 -16.84 21.68
CA THR A 447 5.58 -16.30 22.46
C THR A 447 5.23 -14.89 22.01
N LEU A 448 3.92 -14.61 21.84
CA LEU A 448 3.40 -13.27 21.66
C LEU A 448 2.70 -12.83 22.96
N VAL A 449 3.00 -11.61 23.44
CA VAL A 449 2.36 -11.01 24.60
C VAL A 449 1.68 -9.71 24.21
N THR A 450 0.36 -9.60 24.46
CA THR A 450 -0.38 -8.38 24.13
C THR A 450 -0.67 -7.57 25.41
N THR A 451 -0.31 -6.27 25.38
CA THR A 451 -0.53 -5.29 26.44
C THR A 451 -1.57 -4.25 26.02
N LEU A 452 -2.03 -3.41 26.96
CA LEU A 452 -3.00 -2.35 26.69
C LEU A 452 -2.38 -1.05 26.18
N THR A 453 -1.15 -0.74 26.60
CA THR A 453 -0.49 0.52 26.28
C THR A 453 0.95 0.32 25.80
N LYS A 454 1.47 1.29 25.04
CA LYS A 454 2.87 1.31 24.60
C LYS A 454 3.82 1.24 25.79
N LYS A 455 3.58 2.06 26.82
CA LYS A 455 4.38 2.08 28.04
C LYS A 455 4.43 0.71 28.73
N MET A 456 3.27 0.02 28.85
CA MET A 456 3.27 -1.35 29.40
C MET A 456 4.10 -2.32 28.56
N SER A 457 4.09 -2.19 27.22
CA SER A 457 4.92 -3.07 26.38
C SER A 457 6.41 -2.81 26.55
N GLU A 458 6.82 -1.58 26.69
CA GLU A 458 8.20 -1.17 26.95
C GLU A 458 8.66 -1.60 28.35
N ASP A 459 7.86 -1.30 29.38
CA ASP A 459 8.15 -1.65 30.78
C ASP A 459 8.25 -3.18 30.96
N LEU A 460 7.31 -3.95 30.36
CA LEU A 460 7.35 -5.42 30.41
C LEU A 460 8.55 -5.98 29.67
N THR A 461 8.90 -5.40 28.53
CA THR A 461 10.08 -5.82 27.75
C THR A 461 11.36 -5.58 28.57
N GLY A 462 11.50 -4.41 29.20
CA GLY A 462 12.63 -4.11 30.09
C GLY A 462 12.73 -5.11 31.25
N TYR A 463 11.63 -5.42 31.90
CA TYR A 463 11.58 -6.37 32.98
C TYR A 463 11.97 -7.81 32.54
N LEU A 464 11.42 -8.28 31.43
CA LEU A 464 11.76 -9.61 30.90
C LEU A 464 13.24 -9.71 30.45
N LEU A 465 13.82 -8.61 29.91
CA LEU A 465 15.25 -8.55 29.61
C LEU A 465 16.12 -8.66 30.88
N GLU A 466 15.74 -7.97 31.96
CA GLU A 466 16.43 -8.04 33.27
C GLU A 466 16.37 -9.47 33.83
N MET A 467 15.28 -10.20 33.57
CA MET A 467 15.11 -11.61 33.97
C MET A 467 15.81 -12.61 33.03
N GLY A 468 16.51 -12.12 31.98
CA GLY A 468 17.34 -12.93 31.07
C GLY A 468 16.62 -13.52 29.86
N PHE A 469 15.39 -13.12 29.55
CA PHE A 469 14.70 -13.56 28.35
C PHE A 469 15.16 -12.75 27.13
N LYS A 470 15.18 -13.36 25.96
CA LYS A 470 15.38 -12.67 24.69
C LYS A 470 14.03 -12.13 24.20
N VAL A 471 13.81 -10.84 24.38
CA VAL A 471 12.52 -10.20 24.11
C VAL A 471 12.69 -8.92 23.30
N ARG A 472 11.73 -8.63 22.44
CA ARG A 472 11.56 -7.31 21.78
C ARG A 472 10.13 -6.81 21.92
N TYR A 473 9.93 -5.51 21.75
CA TYR A 473 8.58 -4.92 21.71
C TYR A 473 8.24 -4.41 20.31
N LEU A 474 6.94 -4.29 20.05
CA LEU A 474 6.40 -3.78 18.79
C LEU A 474 5.18 -2.89 19.05
N HIS A 475 5.23 -1.63 18.60
CA HIS A 475 4.10 -0.70 18.65
C HIS A 475 4.04 0.21 17.42
N SER A 476 3.09 1.14 17.37
CA SER A 476 2.77 1.95 16.19
C SER A 476 3.84 2.99 15.79
N GLU A 477 4.83 3.27 16.64
CA GLU A 477 5.91 4.23 16.38
C GLU A 477 7.13 3.59 15.72
N ILE A 478 7.18 2.25 15.68
CA ILE A 478 8.23 1.51 14.98
C ILE A 478 7.94 1.59 13.48
N ASP A 479 8.95 1.97 12.71
CA ASP A 479 8.80 2.11 11.27
C ASP A 479 8.55 0.77 10.56
N THR A 480 8.07 0.83 9.31
CA THR A 480 7.65 -0.36 8.57
C THR A 480 8.80 -1.32 8.29
N LEU A 481 10.00 -0.81 7.99
CA LEU A 481 11.16 -1.66 7.67
C LEU A 481 11.69 -2.35 8.93
N GLU A 482 11.80 -1.61 10.04
CA GLU A 482 12.18 -2.16 11.33
C GLU A 482 11.18 -3.22 11.81
N ARG A 483 9.87 -2.96 11.62
CA ARG A 483 8.82 -3.94 11.92
C ARG A 483 9.01 -5.25 11.17
N ILE A 484 9.30 -5.20 9.88
CA ILE A 484 9.54 -6.39 9.05
C ILE A 484 10.76 -7.14 9.56
N GLN A 485 11.83 -6.42 9.95
CA GLN A 485 13.03 -7.01 10.50
C GLN A 485 12.76 -7.70 11.85
N ILE A 486 12.01 -7.07 12.76
CA ILE A 486 11.63 -7.66 14.06
C ILE A 486 10.86 -8.97 13.85
N ILE A 487 9.92 -9.01 12.91
CA ILE A 487 9.13 -10.21 12.62
C ILE A 487 10.02 -11.30 12.04
N ARG A 488 10.93 -10.97 11.14
CA ARG A 488 11.91 -11.92 10.58
C ARG A 488 12.81 -12.49 11.67
N ASP A 489 13.34 -11.64 12.55
CA ASP A 489 14.23 -12.04 13.64
C ASP A 489 13.51 -12.96 14.63
N LEU A 490 12.21 -12.73 14.93
CA LEU A 490 11.39 -13.64 15.73
C LEU A 490 11.29 -15.02 15.08
N ARG A 491 11.04 -15.09 13.78
CA ARG A 491 10.94 -16.33 13.02
C ARG A 491 12.27 -17.09 12.94
N LEU A 492 13.38 -16.34 12.87
CA LEU A 492 14.74 -16.91 12.86
C LEU A 492 15.20 -17.36 14.25
N GLY A 493 14.47 -17.02 15.33
CA GLY A 493 14.84 -17.35 16.69
C GLY A 493 15.94 -16.49 17.29
N GLU A 494 16.19 -15.30 16.74
CA GLU A 494 17.11 -14.33 17.32
C GLU A 494 16.62 -13.86 18.70
N PHE A 495 15.29 -13.88 18.89
CA PHE A 495 14.64 -13.69 20.18
C PHE A 495 13.36 -14.53 20.27
N ASP A 496 12.85 -14.75 21.50
CA ASP A 496 11.83 -15.75 21.81
C ASP A 496 10.46 -15.13 22.10
N VAL A 497 10.44 -13.89 22.56
CA VAL A 497 9.21 -13.21 23.02
C VAL A 497 9.02 -11.87 22.31
N LEU A 498 7.84 -11.67 21.74
CA LEU A 498 7.43 -10.39 21.17
C LEU A 498 6.30 -9.79 22.00
N VAL A 499 6.55 -8.64 22.59
CA VAL A 499 5.58 -7.88 23.41
C VAL A 499 5.02 -6.71 22.60
N GLY A 500 3.71 -6.46 22.65
CA GLY A 500 3.20 -5.26 21.99
C GLY A 500 1.73 -4.95 22.24
N VAL A 501 1.34 -3.74 21.83
CA VAL A 501 -0.02 -3.23 22.07
C VAL A 501 -1.02 -3.76 21.03
N ASN A 502 -0.63 -3.79 19.80
CA ASN A 502 -1.45 -4.27 18.68
C ASN A 502 -0.57 -5.07 17.74
N LEU A 503 -0.17 -6.25 18.20
CA LEU A 503 0.63 -7.19 17.40
C LEU A 503 -0.13 -7.75 16.18
N LEU A 504 -1.39 -7.35 16.06
CA LEU A 504 -2.42 -8.01 15.26
C LEU A 504 -2.75 -7.30 13.96
N ARG A 505 -1.91 -6.39 13.50
CA ARG A 505 -2.10 -5.93 12.15
C ARG A 505 -1.99 -7.13 11.23
N GLU A 506 -3.03 -7.35 10.45
CA GLU A 506 -3.23 -8.47 9.56
C GLU A 506 -2.01 -8.68 8.64
N GLY A 507 -1.81 -9.90 8.16
CA GLY A 507 -0.69 -10.26 7.29
C GLY A 507 0.50 -10.91 8.00
N LEU A 508 0.46 -11.13 9.35
CA LEU A 508 1.50 -11.88 10.05
C LEU A 508 1.20 -13.38 10.04
N ASP A 509 2.05 -14.13 9.41
CA ASP A 509 2.05 -15.60 9.40
C ASP A 509 3.24 -16.10 10.22
N LEU A 510 2.97 -16.54 11.46
CA LEU A 510 3.98 -16.92 12.45
C LEU A 510 3.73 -18.34 12.96
N PRO A 511 4.05 -19.39 12.18
CA PRO A 511 3.81 -20.77 12.58
C PRO A 511 4.68 -21.20 13.77
N GLU A 512 5.75 -20.47 14.06
CA GLU A 512 6.67 -20.73 15.17
C GLU A 512 6.07 -20.31 16.54
N VAL A 513 4.97 -19.53 16.53
CA VAL A 513 4.31 -19.06 17.74
C VAL A 513 3.36 -20.13 18.28
N SER A 514 3.67 -20.66 19.46
CA SER A 514 2.85 -21.66 20.16
C SER A 514 2.10 -21.07 21.36
N LEU A 515 2.51 -19.91 21.88
CA LEU A 515 1.84 -19.26 23.00
C LEU A 515 1.45 -17.83 22.70
N ILE A 516 0.20 -17.48 22.99
CA ILE A 516 -0.27 -16.10 22.99
C ILE A 516 -0.78 -15.78 24.39
N ALA A 517 -0.22 -14.73 25.00
CA ALA A 517 -0.66 -14.23 26.28
C ALA A 517 -1.33 -12.86 26.13
N ILE A 518 -2.54 -12.74 26.64
CA ILE A 518 -3.34 -11.52 26.61
C ILE A 518 -3.46 -10.99 28.03
N LEU A 519 -2.68 -9.96 28.36
CA LEU A 519 -2.72 -9.32 29.67
C LEU A 519 -3.94 -8.41 29.79
N ASP A 520 -4.54 -8.37 30.98
CA ASP A 520 -5.72 -7.53 31.27
C ASP A 520 -6.83 -7.71 30.21
N ALA A 521 -7.20 -8.94 29.91
CA ALA A 521 -8.13 -9.29 28.84
C ALA A 521 -9.57 -8.80 29.13
N ASP A 522 -9.91 -8.57 30.39
CA ASP A 522 -11.22 -8.07 30.86
C ASP A 522 -11.39 -6.55 30.76
N LYS A 523 -10.31 -5.81 30.52
CA LYS A 523 -10.38 -4.34 30.44
C LYS A 523 -11.06 -3.94 29.13
N GLU A 524 -12.21 -3.29 29.24
CA GLU A 524 -12.97 -2.82 28.08
C GLU A 524 -12.17 -1.80 27.26
N GLY A 525 -12.23 -1.95 25.93
CA GLY A 525 -11.56 -1.06 25.01
C GLY A 525 -11.48 -1.64 23.60
N PHE A 526 -11.11 -0.82 22.63
CA PHE A 526 -11.02 -1.20 21.21
C PHE A 526 -10.11 -2.44 20.97
N LEU A 527 -9.03 -2.57 21.76
CA LEU A 527 -8.08 -3.69 21.64
C LEU A 527 -8.52 -4.98 22.33
N ARG A 528 -9.62 -4.95 23.06
CA ARG A 528 -10.19 -6.08 23.80
C ARG A 528 -11.64 -6.37 23.38
N GLY A 529 -12.08 -5.83 22.23
CA GLY A 529 -13.35 -6.24 21.62
C GLY A 529 -13.29 -7.68 21.09
N ALA A 530 -14.44 -8.34 20.94
CA ALA A 530 -14.54 -9.73 20.51
C ALA A 530 -13.76 -10.00 19.19
N THR A 531 -13.89 -9.13 18.20
CA THR A 531 -13.16 -9.21 16.93
C THR A 531 -11.64 -9.23 17.15
N SER A 532 -11.12 -8.31 17.98
CA SER A 532 -9.69 -8.23 18.27
C SER A 532 -9.19 -9.48 19.00
N LEU A 533 -9.96 -10.00 19.94
CA LEU A 533 -9.63 -11.24 20.65
C LEU A 533 -9.61 -12.44 19.72
N ILE A 534 -10.65 -12.65 18.89
CA ILE A 534 -10.70 -13.77 17.93
C ILE A 534 -9.51 -13.72 16.96
N GLN A 535 -9.13 -12.54 16.50
CA GLN A 535 -7.97 -12.39 15.62
C GLN A 535 -6.65 -12.69 16.32
N THR A 536 -6.51 -12.27 17.58
CA THR A 536 -5.35 -12.60 18.42
C THR A 536 -5.24 -14.11 18.59
N ILE A 537 -6.30 -14.75 19.04
CA ILE A 537 -6.40 -16.19 19.24
C ILE A 537 -6.03 -16.93 17.96
N GLY A 538 -6.56 -16.50 16.80
CA GLY A 538 -6.30 -17.10 15.50
C GLY A 538 -4.82 -17.09 15.04
N ARG A 539 -3.94 -16.31 15.70
CA ARG A 539 -2.50 -16.34 15.42
C ARG A 539 -1.83 -17.62 15.93
N ALA A 540 -2.30 -18.19 17.04
CA ALA A 540 -1.82 -19.48 17.53
C ALA A 540 -2.38 -20.67 16.74
N ALA A 541 -3.41 -20.48 15.93
CA ALA A 541 -4.04 -21.52 15.10
C ALA A 541 -3.22 -21.94 13.86
N ARG A 542 -1.89 -21.84 13.94
CA ARG A 542 -0.91 -22.27 12.91
C ARG A 542 0.10 -23.27 13.46
N ASN A 543 0.09 -23.42 14.77
CA ASN A 543 0.91 -24.37 15.49
C ASN A 543 0.01 -25.41 16.15
N VAL A 544 0.36 -26.67 16.06
CA VAL A 544 -0.41 -27.78 16.68
C VAL A 544 -0.43 -27.64 18.20
N GLU A 545 0.65 -27.15 18.80
CA GLU A 545 0.79 -26.88 20.24
C GLU A 545 0.29 -25.48 20.63
N GLY A 546 -0.50 -24.85 19.73
CA GLY A 546 -1.02 -23.49 19.91
C GLY A 546 -1.91 -23.38 21.15
N ARG A 547 -1.59 -22.43 22.06
CA ARG A 547 -2.33 -22.15 23.29
C ARG A 547 -2.49 -20.65 23.49
N VAL A 548 -3.60 -20.25 24.11
CA VAL A 548 -3.89 -18.84 24.45
C VAL A 548 -4.16 -18.74 25.94
N LEU A 549 -3.45 -17.82 26.61
CA LEU A 549 -3.70 -17.45 27.99
C LEU A 549 -4.34 -16.06 28.02
N MET A 550 -5.47 -15.95 28.68
CA MET A 550 -6.14 -14.69 28.97
C MET A 550 -6.05 -14.39 30.48
N TYR A 551 -5.35 -13.34 30.86
CA TYR A 551 -5.31 -12.89 32.23
C TYR A 551 -6.45 -11.91 32.49
N ALA A 552 -7.40 -12.30 33.32
CA ALA A 552 -8.62 -11.56 33.61
C ALA A 552 -9.20 -11.92 34.98
N ASP A 553 -9.67 -10.93 35.75
CA ASP A 553 -10.36 -11.18 37.00
C ASP A 553 -11.86 -11.47 36.80
N LYS A 554 -12.39 -11.06 35.64
CA LYS A 554 -13.80 -11.30 35.26
C LYS A 554 -13.90 -11.57 33.75
N GLU A 555 -14.76 -12.49 33.36
CA GLU A 555 -15.09 -12.65 31.94
C GLU A 555 -15.94 -11.49 31.43
N SER A 556 -15.40 -10.71 30.48
CA SER A 556 -16.19 -9.70 29.78
C SER A 556 -17.07 -10.33 28.70
N ALA A 557 -18.09 -9.62 28.23
CA ALA A 557 -18.94 -10.09 27.14
C ALA A 557 -18.15 -10.37 25.84
N ALA A 558 -17.09 -9.57 25.58
CA ALA A 558 -16.20 -9.75 24.47
C ALA A 558 -15.37 -11.04 24.58
N MET A 559 -14.82 -11.33 25.76
CA MET A 559 -14.10 -12.58 26.02
C MET A 559 -15.03 -13.79 25.82
N LYS A 560 -16.20 -13.76 26.43
CA LYS A 560 -17.18 -14.85 26.29
C LYS A 560 -17.52 -15.15 24.82
N SER A 561 -17.83 -14.11 24.04
CA SER A 561 -18.11 -14.26 22.61
C SER A 561 -16.90 -14.80 21.82
N ALA A 562 -15.67 -14.39 22.18
CA ALA A 562 -14.47 -14.88 21.51
C ALA A 562 -14.16 -16.35 21.84
N ILE A 563 -14.35 -16.74 23.09
CA ILE A 563 -14.19 -18.13 23.56
C ILE A 563 -15.22 -19.03 22.88
N GLU A 564 -16.51 -18.68 22.96
CA GLU A 564 -17.60 -19.45 22.34
C GLU A 564 -17.38 -19.66 20.83
N GLU A 565 -16.98 -18.64 20.11
CA GLU A 565 -16.71 -18.79 18.66
C GLU A 565 -15.47 -19.64 18.38
N THR A 566 -14.41 -19.53 19.20
CA THR A 566 -13.22 -20.35 19.06
C THR A 566 -13.52 -21.82 19.34
N ASP A 567 -14.28 -22.10 20.38
CA ASP A 567 -14.70 -23.47 20.74
C ASP A 567 -15.59 -24.07 19.64
N ARG A 568 -16.55 -23.30 19.11
CA ARG A 568 -17.38 -23.73 17.97
C ARG A 568 -16.50 -24.15 16.76
N ARG A 569 -15.52 -23.33 16.41
CA ARG A 569 -14.60 -23.63 15.29
C ARG A 569 -13.74 -24.85 15.59
N ARG A 570 -13.29 -24.97 16.83
CA ARG A 570 -12.50 -26.11 17.31
C ARG A 570 -13.29 -27.41 17.17
N GLU A 571 -14.53 -27.46 17.64
CA GLU A 571 -15.41 -28.63 17.53
C GLU A 571 -15.64 -29.05 16.08
N ILE A 572 -15.91 -28.10 15.17
CA ILE A 572 -16.09 -28.37 13.74
C ILE A 572 -14.82 -28.97 13.14
N GLN A 573 -13.65 -28.44 13.46
CA GLN A 573 -12.37 -28.93 12.93
C GLN A 573 -12.04 -30.33 13.47
N VAL A 574 -12.24 -30.58 14.76
CA VAL A 574 -12.03 -31.90 15.37
C VAL A 574 -12.91 -32.94 14.73
N ALA A 575 -14.21 -32.67 14.63
CA ALA A 575 -15.16 -33.58 13.99
C ALA A 575 -14.80 -33.90 12.54
N TYR A 576 -14.32 -32.88 11.78
CA TYR A 576 -13.85 -33.08 10.42
C TYR A 576 -12.59 -33.95 10.35
N ASN A 577 -11.61 -33.70 11.24
CA ASN A 577 -10.37 -34.47 11.31
C ASN A 577 -10.65 -35.96 11.63
N GLU A 578 -11.52 -36.22 12.61
CA GLU A 578 -11.93 -37.59 12.98
C GLU A 578 -12.62 -38.29 11.81
N GLN A 579 -13.56 -37.61 11.14
CA GLN A 579 -14.29 -38.18 10.00
C GLN A 579 -13.38 -38.56 8.83
N HIS A 580 -12.29 -37.76 8.59
CA HIS A 580 -11.41 -37.93 7.43
C HIS A 580 -10.06 -38.54 7.79
N GLY A 581 -9.81 -38.91 9.06
CA GLY A 581 -8.56 -39.49 9.53
C GLY A 581 -7.35 -38.56 9.37
N ILE A 582 -7.57 -37.23 9.53
CA ILE A 582 -6.51 -36.23 9.37
C ILE A 582 -5.78 -36.03 10.70
N THR A 583 -4.46 -36.15 10.67
CA THR A 583 -3.61 -35.77 11.79
C THR A 583 -3.16 -34.32 11.60
N PRO A 584 -3.38 -33.44 12.58
CA PRO A 584 -2.94 -32.04 12.48
C PRO A 584 -1.42 -31.92 12.33
N GLU A 585 -0.95 -31.10 11.41
CA GLU A 585 0.46 -30.82 11.19
C GLU A 585 0.73 -29.32 11.20
N THR A 586 1.79 -28.89 11.92
CA THR A 586 2.20 -27.48 11.94
C THR A 586 2.62 -27.03 10.56
N ILE A 587 2.15 -25.85 10.14
CA ILE A 587 2.47 -25.27 8.83
C ILE A 587 3.96 -24.91 8.80
N THR A 588 4.71 -25.51 7.89
CA THR A 588 6.08 -25.07 7.58
C THR A 588 6.05 -24.15 6.36
N LYS A 589 6.23 -22.87 6.57
CA LYS A 589 6.43 -21.90 5.47
C LYS A 589 7.87 -21.42 5.45
N GLY A 590 8.49 -21.44 4.28
CA GLY A 590 9.76 -20.75 4.07
C GLY A 590 9.63 -19.28 4.50
N ILE A 591 10.70 -18.71 5.05
CA ILE A 591 10.76 -17.27 5.35
C ILE A 591 10.84 -16.58 3.99
N SER A 592 9.69 -16.23 3.41
CA SER A 592 9.65 -15.46 2.18
C SER A 592 10.14 -14.06 2.48
N ASP A 593 11.11 -13.57 1.73
CA ASP A 593 11.63 -12.22 1.83
C ASP A 593 10.59 -11.22 1.27
N ILE A 594 9.52 -10.96 2.07
CA ILE A 594 8.66 -9.78 1.85
C ILE A 594 9.54 -8.53 1.87
N ALA A 595 10.62 -8.55 2.70
CA ALA A 595 11.67 -7.54 2.69
C ALA A 595 12.41 -7.49 1.34
N GLU A 596 12.61 -8.58 0.64
CA GLU A 596 13.26 -8.61 -0.67
C GLU A 596 12.32 -8.12 -1.77
N PHE A 597 11.02 -8.42 -1.69
CA PHE A 597 10.01 -7.86 -2.58
C PHE A 597 9.88 -6.34 -2.38
N LEU A 598 9.76 -5.85 -1.15
CA LEU A 598 9.74 -4.41 -0.84
C LEU A 598 11.10 -3.74 -1.05
N GLN A 599 12.23 -4.46 -0.96
CA GLN A 599 13.57 -3.96 -1.26
C GLN A 599 13.95 -4.09 -2.73
N SER A 600 13.42 -5.04 -3.49
CA SER A 600 13.55 -5.08 -4.94
C SER A 600 12.77 -3.92 -5.56
N GLU A 601 11.67 -3.52 -4.93
CA GLU A 601 10.92 -2.30 -5.25
C GLU A 601 11.67 -1.01 -4.82
N THR A 602 12.65 -1.09 -3.90
CA THR A 602 13.45 0.05 -3.40
C THR A 602 14.91 0.04 -3.84
N LYS A 603 15.32 -0.78 -4.80
CA LYS A 603 16.71 -0.78 -5.31
C LYS A 603 17.07 0.55 -5.99
N VAL A 604 17.26 1.57 -5.17
CA VAL A 604 18.25 2.61 -5.46
C VAL A 604 19.62 1.91 -5.53
N PRO A 605 20.43 2.13 -6.55
CA PRO A 605 21.72 1.45 -6.70
C PRO A 605 22.57 1.61 -5.43
N LYS A 606 22.79 0.55 -4.70
CA LYS A 606 23.59 0.49 -3.47
C LYS A 606 25.07 0.85 -3.67
N SER A 607 25.48 1.19 -4.91
CA SER A 607 26.88 1.44 -5.25
C SER A 607 27.51 2.69 -4.63
N ARG A 608 26.71 3.70 -4.24
CA ARG A 608 27.23 4.90 -3.58
C ARG A 608 27.18 4.86 -2.04
N ARG A 609 26.10 4.28 -1.44
CA ARG A 609 25.99 4.20 0.03
C ARG A 609 26.98 3.21 0.65
N ARG A 610 27.26 2.08 -0.03
CA ARG A 610 28.22 1.09 0.49
C ARG A 610 29.66 1.60 0.41
N ARG A 611 30.01 2.38 -0.62
CA ARG A 611 31.35 2.98 -0.76
C ARG A 611 31.60 4.07 0.29
N ASN A 612 30.61 4.85 0.67
CA ASN A 612 30.75 5.85 1.74
C ASN A 612 30.73 5.20 3.14
N ARG A 613 29.92 4.15 3.40
CA ARG A 613 29.95 3.44 4.68
C ARG A 613 31.22 2.65 4.93
N GLU A 614 31.80 2.04 3.89
CA GLU A 614 33.08 1.33 4.01
C GLU A 614 34.26 2.31 4.17
N ALA A 615 34.15 3.53 3.64
CA ALA A 615 35.16 4.58 3.81
C ALA A 615 35.11 5.26 5.20
N THR A 616 33.91 5.42 5.78
CA THR A 616 33.72 6.07 7.09
C THR A 616 33.95 5.12 8.28
N SER A 617 33.65 3.83 8.15
CA SER A 617 33.87 2.86 9.25
C SER A 617 35.36 2.66 9.62
N THR A 618 36.27 3.20 8.84
CA THR A 618 37.72 3.16 9.06
C THR A 618 38.34 4.50 9.47
N MET A 619 37.52 5.58 9.57
CA MET A 619 38.01 6.89 9.91
C MET A 619 38.21 7.06 11.42
N PRO A 620 39.33 7.66 11.87
CA PRO A 620 39.54 8.03 13.26
C PRO A 620 38.49 9.08 13.72
N PRO A 621 38.03 9.07 14.98
CA PRO A 621 37.04 10.03 15.49
C PRO A 621 37.42 11.50 15.25
N ALA A 622 38.68 11.86 15.35
CA ALA A 622 39.18 13.23 15.08
C ALA A 622 39.03 13.65 13.60
N GLU A 623 39.03 12.71 12.67
CA GLU A 623 38.75 13.00 11.25
C GLU A 623 37.25 13.13 10.99
N ILE A 624 36.43 12.37 11.70
CA ILE A 624 34.96 12.51 11.64
C ILE A 624 34.52 13.88 12.16
N GLU A 625 35.11 14.35 13.29
CA GLU A 625 34.88 15.70 13.82
C GLU A 625 35.25 16.80 12.82
N ARG A 626 36.42 16.69 12.19
CA ARG A 626 36.84 17.66 11.16
C ARG A 626 35.89 17.70 9.98
N LYS A 627 35.45 16.52 9.53
CA LYS A 627 34.55 16.42 8.40
C LYS A 627 33.17 16.97 8.72
N ILE A 628 32.71 16.84 9.94
CA ILE A 628 31.44 17.45 10.42
C ILE A 628 31.55 18.98 10.32
N VAL A 629 32.66 19.57 10.77
CA VAL A 629 32.88 21.04 10.72
C VAL A 629 32.94 21.55 9.28
N GLU A 630 33.65 20.86 8.39
CA GLU A 630 33.73 21.23 6.96
C GLU A 630 32.34 21.18 6.29
N LEU A 631 31.56 20.14 6.58
CA LEU A 631 30.22 19.99 6.02
C LEU A 631 29.21 20.98 6.64
N GLU A 632 29.38 21.39 7.88
CA GLU A 632 28.59 22.46 8.51
C GLU A 632 28.84 23.82 7.85
N GLU A 633 30.11 24.16 7.56
CA GLU A 633 30.47 25.39 6.83
C GLU A 633 29.90 25.37 5.40
N GLU A 634 30.03 24.23 4.69
CA GLU A 634 29.54 24.10 3.34
C GLU A 634 27.98 24.12 3.30
N MET A 635 27.32 23.57 4.31
CA MET A 635 25.85 23.62 4.46
C MET A 635 25.37 25.07 4.66
N LEU A 636 26.07 25.87 5.49
CA LEU A 636 25.73 27.26 5.72
C LEU A 636 25.92 28.08 4.44
N ALA A 637 27.05 27.90 3.74
CA ALA A 637 27.30 28.55 2.46
C ALA A 637 26.27 28.20 1.39
N ALA A 638 25.87 26.90 1.32
CA ALA A 638 24.82 26.47 0.42
C ALA A 638 23.45 27.07 0.76
N ALA A 639 23.16 27.29 2.05
CA ALA A 639 21.94 27.94 2.48
C ALA A 639 21.92 29.45 2.17
N GLU A 640 23.05 30.14 2.30
CA GLU A 640 23.23 31.55 1.90
C GLU A 640 23.08 31.72 0.38
N ASP A 641 23.54 30.75 -0.42
CA ASP A 641 23.39 30.70 -1.87
C ASP A 641 22.00 30.25 -2.33
N LEU A 642 21.03 30.07 -1.40
CA LEU A 642 19.66 29.60 -1.65
C LEU A 642 19.59 28.19 -2.26
N ARG A 643 20.64 27.38 -2.11
CA ARG A 643 20.70 25.98 -2.60
C ARG A 643 20.17 25.01 -1.55
N PHE A 644 18.92 25.18 -1.16
CA PHE A 644 18.29 24.49 -0.02
C PHE A 644 18.30 22.98 -0.11
N GLU A 645 18.14 22.39 -1.29
CA GLU A 645 18.22 20.92 -1.46
C GLU A 645 19.62 20.36 -1.18
N TYR A 646 20.63 21.12 -1.55
CA TYR A 646 22.03 20.77 -1.28
C TYR A 646 22.35 20.92 0.21
N ALA A 647 21.92 22.02 0.81
CA ALA A 647 22.04 22.24 2.25
C ALA A 647 21.33 21.16 3.07
N ALA A 648 20.13 20.70 2.64
CA ALA A 648 19.41 19.63 3.29
C ALA A 648 20.15 18.28 3.23
N ARG A 649 20.81 17.95 2.10
CA ARG A 649 21.65 16.74 1.98
C ARG A 649 22.84 16.77 2.90
N LEU A 650 23.54 17.92 2.96
CA LEU A 650 24.67 18.10 3.86
C LEU A 650 24.25 17.98 5.33
N ARG A 651 23.10 18.54 5.72
CA ARG A 651 22.53 18.38 7.06
C ARG A 651 22.29 16.92 7.43
N ASP A 652 21.76 16.13 6.51
CA ASP A 652 21.49 14.71 6.75
C ASP A 652 22.78 13.90 6.87
N GLU A 653 23.80 14.24 6.05
CA GLU A 653 25.15 13.65 6.15
C GLU A 653 25.86 14.00 7.47
N ILE A 654 25.75 15.24 7.92
CA ILE A 654 26.25 15.70 9.23
C ILE A 654 25.59 14.91 10.37
N ARG A 655 24.29 14.70 10.31
CA ARG A 655 23.55 13.95 11.32
C ARG A 655 24.00 12.49 11.40
N ASP A 656 24.25 11.85 10.27
CA ASP A 656 24.74 10.47 10.23
C ASP A 656 26.18 10.37 10.77
N LEU A 657 27.06 11.29 10.43
CA LEU A 657 28.43 11.37 10.97
C LEU A 657 28.44 11.62 12.49
N LYS A 658 27.55 12.48 13.01
CA LYS A 658 27.41 12.70 14.46
C LYS A 658 26.99 11.42 15.20
N ARG A 659 26.08 10.63 14.63
CA ARG A 659 25.71 9.32 15.21
C ARG A 659 26.88 8.33 15.21
N GLU A 660 27.67 8.28 14.13
CA GLU A 660 28.86 7.43 14.06
C GLU A 660 29.92 7.85 15.11
N LEU A 661 30.08 9.15 15.31
CA LEU A 661 30.96 9.68 16.33
C LEU A 661 30.50 9.30 17.75
N ASP A 662 29.20 9.41 18.02
CA ASP A 662 28.61 9.02 19.32
C ASP A 662 28.82 7.53 19.59
N VAL A 663 28.67 6.67 18.59
CA VAL A 663 28.92 5.22 18.69
C VAL A 663 30.41 4.96 18.95
N ALA A 664 31.31 5.63 18.22
CA ALA A 664 32.76 5.49 18.38
C ALA A 664 33.24 5.94 19.78
N VAL A 665 32.60 6.97 20.35
CA VAL A 665 32.85 7.44 21.72
C VAL A 665 32.33 6.43 22.74
N ALA A 666 31.13 5.88 22.52
CA ALA A 666 30.52 4.88 23.40
C ALA A 666 31.31 3.54 23.40
N GLU A 667 31.93 3.14 22.30
CA GLU A 667 32.78 1.96 22.17
C GLU A 667 34.22 2.16 22.75
N GLY A 668 34.51 3.31 23.34
CA GLY A 668 35.80 3.59 23.99
C GLY A 668 37.00 3.68 23.02
N ARG A 669 36.75 3.99 21.75
CA ARG A 669 37.79 4.22 20.72
C ARG A 669 38.45 5.63 20.81
N VAL A 670 38.01 6.41 21.80
CA VAL A 670 38.60 7.70 22.16
C VAL A 670 39.27 7.60 23.51
N ARG A 671 40.60 7.71 23.57
CA ARG A 671 41.33 8.04 24.78
C ARG A 671 41.59 9.52 24.83
#